data_49e0e926da2b7caa14c5c2d1d96227ea
#
_entry.id   49e0e926da2b7caa14c5c2d1d96227ea
#
_cell.length_a   1.000
_cell.length_b   1.000
_cell.length_c   1.000
_cell.angle_alpha   90.00
_cell.angle_beta   90.00
_cell.angle_gamma   90.00
#
_symmetry.space_group_name_H-M   'P 1'
#
loop_
_entity.id
_entity.type
_entity.pdbx_description
1 polymer ?
#
loop_
_entity_poly.entity_id
_entity_poly.type
_entity_poly.pdbx_seq_one_letter_code
_entity_poly.pdbx_strand_id
1 'polypeptide(L)'
;VSKNNYTSVEDSGFEGIVRKFTDIYISIFKLEKNYSKEEIIEFYVNIPFLGNNAYGVEQACQTYFGKSVSDINLSEASLIAGLFQAPTSYNPYQHPKQAEERRNTVLYLMQRHGYITKEEANNARSVPIESLLRESNPEGSSNEYQSYIDVVIKEVEEKTGLNPYTTGMKIYTNLDVNKQTTLNDIMTGKTWTWKDDKIQAGIAIVDVNTGALVAIGGGRNRTGERQYNYATDIRRQIGSCAKPLFDYGPALEYNNAGLGSQVFDGPHTYSSGVSIKNADNGYKGTLTYKYALAASRNIPALRVFQSVDNAKIKEFVTKLGIKPEIDSYGGLHEAHALGAFNGANPKELAAAYAAFANGGYYAEPYTINKIEYIDSDKTVSLKSKRTKVMSDSTAYMITDALVYAVSGYGNIGGSVSGVQLAAKTGTSNYDAAIRKQNGYPSSAVPDMWVTGYTPEYSVSLWYGYASNEKGYYLGGEGYSARGKLFRQVISSISDRSGTKKFTVPNSVVKVTVEKETSPLMLPSANTPDNMKVTEYFKKGTQPTEISPRYNTLPNASGLNAKTNGNQIELSWTAASLPEYLTDDYFRKNYKTYFGSSLEEQLSSRKASQGEFGYEVFVKDNSTGITNSLGFTTNTTFKVNKQKKNVTYIVKTSLSNLKITQSSGITIEVKGEPETTNLLTYEIIGNLKDTAKLNILYTDPGIKVFSDGIDVTSKSKITVSCAELETSKAQKSSYTFTKAGTYTFKYTISYNGSTEQPLIRTITVNNTSNETGGGSSNETNQVSNSN
;
A
#
# COMPACT_ATOMS: atom_id res chain seq x y z
N VAL A 1 -9.83 35.96 -44.30
CA VAL A 1 -8.95 36.46 -43.21
C VAL A 1 -9.80 36.93 -42.03
N SER A 2 -10.76 37.87 -42.22
CA SER A 2 -11.58 38.38 -41.10
C SER A 2 -12.28 37.28 -40.33
N LYS A 3 -13.01 36.41 -41.00
CA LYS A 3 -13.76 35.26 -40.40
C LYS A 3 -12.85 34.33 -39.59
N ASN A 4 -11.63 34.10 -40.06
CA ASN A 4 -10.76 33.09 -39.45
C ASN A 4 -9.96 33.63 -38.26
N ASN A 5 -9.77 34.95 -38.15
CA ASN A 5 -8.83 35.55 -37.19
C ASN A 5 -9.47 36.54 -36.21
N TYR A 6 -10.66 37.08 -36.50
CA TYR A 6 -11.20 38.21 -35.73
C TYR A 6 -12.63 38.00 -35.23
N THR A 7 -13.37 37.01 -35.74
CA THR A 7 -14.77 36.81 -35.38
C THR A 7 -15.04 35.37 -34.91
N SER A 8 -16.14 35.16 -34.15
CA SER A 8 -16.52 33.85 -33.63
C SER A 8 -16.98 32.91 -34.76
N VAL A 9 -16.95 31.58 -34.49
CA VAL A 9 -17.26 30.51 -35.46
C VAL A 9 -18.78 30.37 -35.74
N GLU A 10 -19.67 31.13 -35.09
CA GLU A 10 -21.10 30.99 -35.22
C GLU A 10 -21.62 31.48 -36.57
N ASP A 11 -22.23 30.53 -37.37
CA ASP A 11 -22.66 30.77 -38.73
C ASP A 11 -24.19 30.89 -38.90
N SER A 12 -24.98 30.82 -37.78
CA SER A 12 -26.45 30.73 -37.84
C SER A 12 -27.16 31.77 -36.96
N GLY A 13 -28.40 32.09 -37.30
CA GLY A 13 -29.25 33.01 -36.55
C GLY A 13 -28.79 34.48 -36.60
N PHE A 14 -29.26 35.30 -35.64
CA PHE A 14 -28.97 36.73 -35.55
C PHE A 14 -27.46 36.99 -35.34
N GLU A 15 -26.80 36.17 -34.56
CA GLU A 15 -25.36 36.31 -34.32
C GLU A 15 -24.51 36.05 -35.56
N GLY A 16 -24.95 35.11 -36.42
CA GLY A 16 -24.32 34.91 -37.73
C GLY A 16 -24.46 36.10 -38.66
N ILE A 17 -25.55 36.88 -38.57
CA ILE A 17 -25.74 38.13 -39.32
C ILE A 17 -24.81 39.21 -38.79
N VAL A 18 -24.76 39.40 -37.47
CA VAL A 18 -23.86 40.38 -36.82
C VAL A 18 -22.40 40.08 -37.17
N ARG A 19 -22.01 38.80 -37.12
CA ARG A 19 -20.66 38.36 -37.51
C ARG A 19 -20.35 38.76 -38.96
N LYS A 20 -21.24 38.53 -39.92
CA LYS A 20 -21.02 38.90 -41.32
C LYS A 20 -20.83 40.41 -41.52
N PHE A 21 -21.60 41.25 -40.81
CA PHE A 21 -21.38 42.70 -40.84
C PHE A 21 -20.06 43.08 -40.18
N THR A 22 -19.68 42.45 -39.11
CA THR A 22 -18.38 42.66 -38.43
C THR A 22 -17.24 42.24 -39.35
N ASP A 23 -17.34 41.13 -40.07
CA ASP A 23 -16.35 40.67 -41.05
C ASP A 23 -16.18 41.70 -42.17
N ILE A 24 -17.27 42.24 -42.70
CA ILE A 24 -17.23 43.31 -43.75
C ILE A 24 -16.55 44.57 -43.20
N TYR A 25 -16.94 45.00 -42.00
CA TYR A 25 -16.33 46.18 -41.36
C TYR A 25 -14.82 45.99 -41.15
N ILE A 26 -14.39 44.85 -40.61
CA ILE A 26 -12.96 44.56 -40.41
C ILE A 26 -12.22 44.49 -41.75
N SER A 27 -12.82 43.86 -42.76
CA SER A 27 -12.19 43.78 -44.10
C SER A 27 -11.94 45.14 -44.71
N ILE A 28 -12.92 46.04 -44.71
CA ILE A 28 -12.83 47.35 -45.34
C ILE A 28 -11.99 48.31 -44.49
N PHE A 29 -12.27 48.41 -43.19
CA PHE A 29 -11.71 49.49 -42.36
C PHE A 29 -10.45 49.11 -41.61
N LYS A 30 -10.12 47.81 -41.51
CA LYS A 30 -8.90 47.35 -40.87
C LYS A 30 -7.94 46.67 -41.85
N LEU A 31 -8.40 45.67 -42.63
CA LEU A 31 -7.50 44.90 -43.48
C LEU A 31 -7.08 45.71 -44.71
N GLU A 32 -8.00 46.14 -45.61
CA GLU A 32 -7.66 46.86 -46.82
C GLU A 32 -7.04 48.25 -46.57
N LYS A 33 -7.26 48.82 -45.38
CA LYS A 33 -6.64 50.12 -45.03
C LYS A 33 -5.19 49.98 -44.57
N ASN A 34 -4.81 48.88 -43.98
CA ASN A 34 -3.50 48.70 -43.32
C ASN A 34 -2.57 47.73 -44.07
N TYR A 35 -3.10 46.93 -44.98
CA TYR A 35 -2.35 45.90 -45.70
C TYR A 35 -2.61 45.94 -47.19
N SER A 36 -1.63 45.63 -48.01
CA SER A 36 -1.76 45.45 -49.46
C SER A 36 -2.62 44.20 -49.76
N LYS A 37 -3.08 44.07 -51.00
CA LYS A 37 -3.82 42.89 -51.45
C LYS A 37 -2.94 41.63 -51.39
N GLU A 38 -1.68 41.77 -51.70
CA GLU A 38 -0.68 40.70 -51.64
C GLU A 38 -0.50 40.22 -50.22
N GLU A 39 -0.34 41.11 -49.24
CA GLU A 39 -0.24 40.76 -47.81
C GLU A 39 -1.55 40.08 -47.30
N ILE A 40 -2.72 40.55 -47.72
CA ILE A 40 -4.01 39.95 -47.34
C ILE A 40 -4.13 38.54 -47.94
N ILE A 41 -3.68 38.30 -49.17
CA ILE A 41 -3.64 36.99 -49.80
C ILE A 41 -2.63 36.09 -49.04
N GLU A 42 -1.46 36.59 -48.71
CA GLU A 42 -0.47 35.89 -47.93
C GLU A 42 -1.04 35.41 -46.57
N PHE A 43 -1.71 36.29 -45.84
CA PHE A 43 -2.46 35.88 -44.61
C PHE A 43 -3.51 34.83 -44.90
N TYR A 44 -4.26 34.97 -46.03
CA TYR A 44 -5.32 34.04 -46.41
C TYR A 44 -4.77 32.64 -46.71
N VAL A 45 -3.64 32.49 -47.37
CA VAL A 45 -3.09 31.19 -47.73
C VAL A 45 -2.25 30.55 -46.67
N ASN A 46 -1.72 31.31 -45.69
CA ASN A 46 -0.84 30.79 -44.64
C ASN A 46 -1.54 30.38 -43.34
N ILE A 47 -2.80 30.77 -43.14
CA ILE A 47 -3.50 30.55 -41.83
C ILE A 47 -4.43 29.34 -41.82
N PRO A 48 -5.22 29.03 -42.88
CA PRO A 48 -6.25 28.00 -42.79
C PRO A 48 -5.69 26.59 -42.56
N PHE A 49 -6.45 25.82 -41.80
CA PHE A 49 -6.28 24.36 -41.72
C PHE A 49 -6.63 23.73 -43.07
N LEU A 50 -5.75 22.92 -43.63
CA LEU A 50 -5.88 22.28 -44.94
C LEU A 50 -5.92 20.74 -44.87
N GLY A 51 -6.22 20.17 -43.70
CA GLY A 51 -6.23 18.72 -43.46
C GLY A 51 -4.88 18.17 -42.98
N ASN A 52 -4.84 16.96 -42.45
CA ASN A 52 -3.62 16.27 -41.95
C ASN A 52 -2.70 17.17 -41.09
N ASN A 53 -3.28 17.95 -40.19
CA ASN A 53 -2.57 18.93 -39.34
C ASN A 53 -1.77 19.98 -40.09
N ALA A 54 -1.98 20.17 -41.40
CA ALA A 54 -1.34 21.20 -42.17
C ALA A 54 -2.09 22.53 -42.06
N TYR A 55 -1.38 23.57 -41.62
CA TYR A 55 -1.85 24.95 -41.58
C TYR A 55 -1.07 25.77 -42.60
N GLY A 56 -1.80 26.42 -43.51
CA GLY A 56 -1.24 27.15 -44.63
C GLY A 56 -0.73 26.27 -45.78
N VAL A 57 -0.55 26.92 -46.93
CA VAL A 57 -0.24 26.22 -48.19
C VAL A 57 1.14 25.56 -48.18
N GLU A 58 2.17 26.19 -47.62
CA GLU A 58 3.52 25.61 -47.57
C GLU A 58 3.49 24.30 -46.80
N GLN A 59 2.93 24.30 -45.58
CA GLN A 59 2.83 23.09 -44.78
C GLN A 59 1.97 21.99 -45.44
N ALA A 60 0.90 22.39 -46.14
CA ALA A 60 0.07 21.44 -46.86
C ALA A 60 0.83 20.82 -48.06
N CYS A 61 1.61 21.61 -48.80
CA CYS A 61 2.45 21.09 -49.88
C CYS A 61 3.54 20.12 -49.38
N GLN A 62 4.18 20.44 -48.25
CA GLN A 62 5.14 19.54 -47.63
C GLN A 62 4.44 18.25 -47.13
N THR A 63 3.24 18.36 -46.55
CA THR A 63 2.50 17.22 -46.01
C THR A 63 2.00 16.29 -47.11
N TYR A 64 1.40 16.83 -48.15
CA TYR A 64 0.77 16.01 -49.19
C TYR A 64 1.77 15.56 -50.27
N PHE A 65 2.69 16.43 -50.67
CA PHE A 65 3.55 16.19 -51.82
C PHE A 65 5.05 16.08 -51.48
N GLY A 66 5.47 16.48 -50.28
CA GLY A 66 6.89 16.55 -49.90
C GLY A 66 7.69 17.60 -50.65
N LYS A 67 7.02 18.69 -51.11
CA LYS A 67 7.57 19.77 -51.91
C LYS A 67 7.30 21.12 -51.28
N SER A 68 8.14 22.13 -51.58
CA SER A 68 7.81 23.54 -51.32
C SER A 68 6.66 23.99 -52.21
N VAL A 69 5.87 24.96 -51.74
CA VAL A 69 4.80 25.60 -52.53
C VAL A 69 5.29 26.20 -53.83
N SER A 70 6.57 26.58 -53.90
CA SER A 70 7.21 27.09 -55.14
C SER A 70 7.41 25.99 -56.22
N ASP A 71 7.40 24.73 -55.85
CA ASP A 71 7.78 23.60 -56.69
C ASP A 71 6.58 22.73 -57.14
N ILE A 72 5.35 23.12 -56.73
CA ILE A 72 4.15 22.40 -57.08
C ILE A 72 3.69 22.67 -58.50
N ASN A 73 3.09 21.65 -59.12
CA ASN A 73 2.48 21.73 -60.44
C ASN A 73 0.99 22.15 -60.38
N LEU A 74 0.36 22.38 -61.53
CA LEU A 74 -1.03 22.84 -61.63
C LEU A 74 -2.01 21.82 -61.00
N SER A 75 -1.77 20.53 -61.10
CA SER A 75 -2.64 19.50 -60.48
C SER A 75 -2.55 19.57 -58.96
N GLU A 76 -1.33 19.71 -58.41
CA GLU A 76 -1.09 19.86 -56.97
C GLU A 76 -1.66 21.19 -56.42
N ALA A 77 -1.42 22.31 -57.14
CA ALA A 77 -1.95 23.62 -56.74
C ALA A 77 -3.48 23.66 -56.71
N SER A 78 -4.14 23.02 -57.70
CA SER A 78 -5.61 22.97 -57.75
C SER A 78 -6.20 22.02 -56.70
N LEU A 79 -5.48 21.00 -56.28
CA LEU A 79 -5.83 20.14 -55.14
C LEU A 79 -5.78 20.94 -53.83
N ILE A 80 -4.65 21.62 -53.54
CA ILE A 80 -4.53 22.48 -52.36
C ILE A 80 -5.63 23.55 -52.32
N ALA A 81 -5.89 24.23 -53.44
CA ALA A 81 -6.97 25.22 -53.53
C ALA A 81 -8.34 24.64 -53.26
N GLY A 82 -8.54 23.36 -53.60
CA GLY A 82 -9.75 22.61 -53.31
C GLY A 82 -10.01 22.37 -51.82
N LEU A 83 -8.95 22.20 -51.06
CA LEU A 83 -9.01 21.89 -49.61
C LEU A 83 -9.54 23.09 -48.78
N PHE A 84 -9.39 24.34 -49.23
CA PHE A 84 -9.90 25.53 -48.52
C PHE A 84 -11.42 25.50 -48.24
N GLN A 85 -12.20 24.74 -48.99
CA GLN A 85 -13.64 24.65 -48.79
C GLN A 85 -14.02 23.72 -47.62
N ALA A 86 -13.45 22.52 -47.57
CA ALA A 86 -13.76 21.51 -46.59
C ALA A 86 -12.57 20.53 -46.45
N PRO A 87 -11.52 20.89 -45.78
CA PRO A 87 -10.24 20.15 -45.77
C PRO A 87 -10.38 18.70 -45.28
N THR A 88 -11.25 18.46 -44.32
CA THR A 88 -11.52 17.07 -43.82
C THR A 88 -12.25 16.24 -44.84
N SER A 89 -13.27 16.79 -45.52
CA SER A 89 -14.08 16.08 -46.51
C SER A 89 -13.33 15.81 -47.81
N TYR A 90 -12.36 16.65 -48.16
CA TYR A 90 -11.55 16.54 -49.37
C TYR A 90 -10.11 16.08 -49.07
N ASN A 91 -9.84 15.55 -47.88
CA ASN A 91 -8.52 15.01 -47.57
C ASN A 91 -8.15 13.93 -48.58
N PRO A 92 -7.08 14.11 -49.39
CA PRO A 92 -6.78 13.20 -50.49
C PRO A 92 -6.32 11.81 -50.04
N TYR A 93 -5.81 11.69 -48.85
CA TYR A 93 -5.47 10.38 -48.28
C TYR A 93 -6.70 9.60 -47.78
N GLN A 94 -7.68 10.29 -47.19
CA GLN A 94 -8.86 9.65 -46.62
C GLN A 94 -9.99 9.52 -47.63
N HIS A 95 -10.10 10.51 -48.53
CA HIS A 95 -11.21 10.65 -49.47
C HIS A 95 -10.69 10.99 -50.89
N PRO A 96 -9.88 10.12 -51.54
CA PRO A 96 -9.20 10.44 -52.80
C PRO A 96 -10.18 10.80 -53.92
N LYS A 97 -11.35 10.12 -54.04
CA LYS A 97 -12.37 10.41 -55.03
C LYS A 97 -13.00 11.81 -54.87
N GLN A 98 -13.36 12.18 -53.66
CA GLN A 98 -13.91 13.50 -53.36
C GLN A 98 -12.83 14.59 -53.58
N ALA A 99 -11.60 14.31 -53.24
CA ALA A 99 -10.46 15.21 -53.51
C ALA A 99 -10.26 15.41 -55.02
N GLU A 100 -10.35 14.33 -55.81
CA GLU A 100 -10.27 14.40 -57.28
C GLU A 100 -11.41 15.24 -57.88
N GLU A 101 -12.64 14.99 -57.50
CA GLU A 101 -13.84 15.74 -57.95
C GLU A 101 -13.69 17.21 -57.60
N ARG A 102 -13.20 17.53 -56.42
CA ARG A 102 -12.99 18.89 -55.96
C ARG A 102 -11.86 19.57 -56.72
N ARG A 103 -10.70 18.91 -56.93
CA ARG A 103 -9.62 19.38 -57.80
C ARG A 103 -10.14 19.69 -59.21
N ASN A 104 -10.89 18.77 -59.77
CA ASN A 104 -11.43 18.92 -61.13
C ASN A 104 -12.40 20.09 -61.24
N THR A 105 -13.15 20.38 -60.17
CA THR A 105 -14.00 21.58 -60.06
C THR A 105 -13.17 22.86 -60.05
N VAL A 106 -12.05 22.90 -59.32
CA VAL A 106 -11.12 24.05 -59.30
C VAL A 106 -10.55 24.28 -60.71
N LEU A 107 -10.05 23.23 -61.36
CA LEU A 107 -9.52 23.29 -62.73
C LEU A 107 -10.56 23.76 -63.74
N TYR A 108 -11.81 23.33 -63.61
CA TYR A 108 -12.90 23.80 -64.43
C TYR A 108 -13.13 25.32 -64.27
N LEU A 109 -13.16 25.78 -63.02
CA LEU A 109 -13.34 27.20 -62.74
C LEU A 109 -12.17 28.06 -63.26
N MET A 110 -10.92 27.60 -63.08
CA MET A 110 -9.75 28.26 -63.61
C MET A 110 -9.80 28.39 -65.14
N GLN A 111 -10.16 27.31 -65.84
CA GLN A 111 -10.36 27.30 -67.28
C GLN A 111 -11.49 28.26 -67.70
N ARG A 112 -12.64 28.19 -67.02
CA ARG A 112 -13.81 29.02 -67.30
C ARG A 112 -13.52 30.51 -67.18
N HIS A 113 -12.66 30.90 -66.23
CA HIS A 113 -12.25 32.26 -65.96
C HIS A 113 -11.02 32.70 -66.77
N GLY A 114 -10.49 31.83 -67.61
CA GLY A 114 -9.39 32.16 -68.53
C GLY A 114 -7.99 32.18 -67.89
N TYR A 115 -7.86 31.62 -66.67
CA TYR A 115 -6.55 31.52 -66.00
C TYR A 115 -5.67 30.40 -66.57
N ILE A 116 -6.28 29.37 -67.15
CA ILE A 116 -5.62 28.25 -67.81
C ILE A 116 -6.36 27.88 -69.11
N THR A 117 -5.61 27.28 -70.03
CA THR A 117 -6.17 26.74 -71.27
C THR A 117 -6.94 25.42 -71.02
N LYS A 118 -7.75 24.99 -71.97
CA LYS A 118 -8.45 23.71 -71.94
C LYS A 118 -7.46 22.53 -71.91
N GLU A 119 -6.35 22.65 -72.60
CA GLU A 119 -5.30 21.63 -72.65
C GLU A 119 -4.61 21.48 -71.30
N GLU A 120 -4.19 22.57 -70.68
CA GLU A 120 -3.60 22.55 -69.33
C GLU A 120 -4.58 21.97 -68.30
N ALA A 121 -5.86 22.32 -68.34
CA ALA A 121 -6.86 21.76 -67.47
C ALA A 121 -7.03 20.24 -67.66
N ASN A 122 -7.03 19.75 -68.91
CA ASN A 122 -7.16 18.32 -69.19
C ASN A 122 -5.90 17.54 -68.76
N ASN A 123 -4.71 18.10 -68.99
CA ASN A 123 -3.46 17.51 -68.56
C ASN A 123 -3.43 17.38 -67.01
N ALA A 124 -3.79 18.43 -66.33
CA ALA A 124 -3.85 18.40 -64.84
C ALA A 124 -4.90 17.43 -64.30
N ARG A 125 -6.06 17.27 -64.98
CA ARG A 125 -7.11 16.28 -64.59
C ARG A 125 -6.69 14.85 -64.86
N SER A 126 -5.84 14.57 -65.84
CA SER A 126 -5.43 13.24 -66.17
C SER A 126 -4.46 12.62 -65.16
N VAL A 127 -3.93 13.42 -64.23
CA VAL A 127 -3.03 12.95 -63.16
C VAL A 127 -3.86 12.35 -62.03
N PRO A 128 -3.72 11.06 -61.72
CA PRO A 128 -4.40 10.45 -60.57
C PRO A 128 -3.99 11.13 -59.24
N ILE A 129 -4.95 11.31 -58.33
CA ILE A 129 -4.67 11.93 -57.03
C ILE A 129 -3.59 11.15 -56.26
N GLU A 130 -3.70 9.85 -56.25
CA GLU A 130 -2.77 8.98 -55.53
C GLU A 130 -1.32 9.13 -56.01
N SER A 131 -1.11 9.45 -57.32
CA SER A 131 0.23 9.66 -57.84
C SER A 131 0.85 10.99 -57.45
N LEU A 132 0.06 11.95 -56.98
CA LEU A 132 0.53 13.23 -56.47
C LEU A 132 1.03 13.13 -55.05
N LEU A 133 0.48 12.14 -54.30
CA LEU A 133 0.73 12.05 -52.88
C LEU A 133 2.09 11.44 -52.60
N ARG A 134 2.72 11.95 -51.59
CA ARG A 134 3.94 11.41 -51.01
C ARG A 134 3.69 10.00 -50.49
N GLU A 135 4.58 9.05 -50.77
CA GLU A 135 4.46 7.63 -50.35
C GLU A 135 4.46 7.41 -48.81
N SER A 136 4.84 8.40 -48.05
CA SER A 136 4.91 8.27 -46.61
C SER A 136 3.60 8.70 -45.94
N ASN A 137 3.02 7.75 -45.29
CA ASN A 137 1.98 7.77 -44.29
C ASN A 137 1.15 9.07 -44.17
N PRO A 138 -0.14 9.01 -44.61
CA PRO A 138 -1.10 10.09 -44.52
C PRO A 138 -1.45 10.57 -43.12
N GLU A 139 -1.16 9.77 -42.12
CA GLU A 139 -1.38 10.09 -40.71
C GLU A 139 -0.19 10.81 -40.08
N GLY A 140 0.55 11.64 -40.85
CA GLY A 140 1.73 12.36 -40.43
C GLY A 140 2.83 11.39 -39.98
N SER A 141 4.07 11.52 -40.47
CA SER A 141 5.17 10.74 -39.87
C SER A 141 5.19 11.07 -38.37
N SER A 142 4.73 10.12 -37.53
CA SER A 142 4.75 10.34 -36.09
C SER A 142 6.19 10.58 -35.68
N ASN A 143 6.53 11.82 -35.37
CA ASN A 143 7.79 12.14 -34.74
C ASN A 143 7.92 11.22 -33.51
N GLU A 144 9.07 10.61 -33.31
CA GLU A 144 9.31 9.74 -32.14
C GLU A 144 8.98 10.43 -30.81
N TYR A 145 8.95 11.77 -30.79
CA TYR A 145 8.60 12.61 -29.63
C TYR A 145 7.14 13.12 -29.66
N GLN A 146 6.29 12.62 -30.57
CA GLN A 146 4.96 13.17 -30.82
C GLN A 146 4.10 13.25 -29.57
N SER A 147 4.13 12.22 -28.71
CA SER A 147 3.40 12.25 -27.43
C SER A 147 3.77 13.41 -26.53
N TYR A 148 5.03 13.86 -26.58
CA TYR A 148 5.52 15.00 -25.83
C TYR A 148 5.19 16.31 -26.55
N ILE A 149 5.39 16.36 -27.87
CA ILE A 149 5.09 17.54 -28.71
C ILE A 149 3.62 17.94 -28.60
N ASP A 150 2.70 16.99 -28.62
CA ASP A 150 1.26 17.25 -28.45
C ASP A 150 0.96 17.99 -27.13
N VAL A 151 1.66 17.64 -26.05
CA VAL A 151 1.51 18.32 -24.75
C VAL A 151 2.14 19.72 -24.78
N VAL A 152 3.29 19.89 -25.45
CA VAL A 152 3.91 21.21 -25.66
C VAL A 152 2.96 22.15 -26.41
N ILE A 153 2.37 21.68 -27.51
CA ILE A 153 1.42 22.46 -28.31
C ILE A 153 0.25 22.91 -27.44
N LYS A 154 -0.37 21.98 -26.71
CA LYS A 154 -1.48 22.26 -25.81
C LYS A 154 -1.10 23.27 -24.71
N GLU A 155 0.10 23.14 -24.12
CA GLU A 155 0.58 24.06 -23.11
C GLU A 155 0.84 25.48 -23.69
N VAL A 156 1.36 25.60 -24.93
CA VAL A 156 1.48 26.91 -25.62
C VAL A 156 0.11 27.54 -25.78
N GLU A 157 -0.86 26.82 -26.33
CA GLU A 157 -2.22 27.31 -26.55
C GLU A 157 -2.87 27.75 -25.21
N GLU A 158 -2.76 26.94 -24.14
CA GLU A 158 -3.32 27.25 -22.83
C GLU A 158 -2.66 28.45 -22.12
N LYS A 159 -1.33 28.56 -22.21
CA LYS A 159 -0.57 29.59 -21.46
C LYS A 159 -0.45 30.92 -22.23
N THR A 160 -0.48 30.91 -23.57
CA THR A 160 -0.27 32.10 -24.39
C THR A 160 -1.52 32.55 -25.15
N GLY A 161 -2.50 31.66 -25.35
CA GLY A 161 -3.64 31.89 -26.25
C GLY A 161 -3.27 31.89 -27.73
N LEU A 162 -2.05 31.50 -28.09
CA LEU A 162 -1.53 31.53 -29.46
C LEU A 162 -1.43 30.10 -30.01
N ASN A 163 -1.66 29.97 -31.31
CA ASN A 163 -1.49 28.70 -32.01
C ASN A 163 -0.03 28.60 -32.53
N PRO A 164 0.76 27.61 -32.05
CA PRO A 164 2.17 27.45 -32.46
C PRO A 164 2.36 27.08 -33.94
N TYR A 165 1.32 26.62 -34.63
CA TYR A 165 1.39 26.34 -36.07
C TYR A 165 1.28 27.62 -36.94
N THR A 166 0.70 28.68 -36.37
CA THR A 166 0.48 29.94 -37.11
C THR A 166 1.27 31.12 -36.54
N THR A 167 1.95 30.93 -35.42
CA THR A 167 2.75 31.97 -34.78
C THR A 167 4.21 31.55 -34.78
N GLY A 168 5.07 32.35 -35.41
CA GLY A 168 6.51 32.10 -35.45
C GLY A 168 7.14 32.14 -34.05
N MET A 169 7.58 31.01 -33.56
CA MET A 169 8.17 30.90 -32.23
C MET A 169 9.19 29.78 -32.14
N LYS A 170 10.21 29.99 -31.31
CA LYS A 170 11.16 28.96 -30.85
C LYS A 170 10.74 28.54 -29.45
N ILE A 171 10.37 27.27 -29.29
CA ILE A 171 9.89 26.70 -28.02
C ILE A 171 10.99 25.86 -27.41
N TYR A 172 11.50 26.27 -26.25
CA TYR A 172 12.52 25.58 -25.50
C TYR A 172 11.86 24.68 -24.44
N THR A 173 11.96 23.38 -24.66
CA THR A 173 11.26 22.38 -23.83
C THR A 173 12.13 21.77 -22.74
N ASN A 174 11.51 21.02 -21.84
CA ASN A 174 12.16 20.22 -20.81
C ASN A 174 12.37 18.76 -21.23
N LEU A 175 12.16 18.42 -22.49
CA LEU A 175 12.30 17.06 -22.99
C LEU A 175 13.68 16.50 -22.68
N ASP A 176 13.74 15.37 -21.97
CA ASP A 176 14.92 14.54 -21.84
C ASP A 176 14.83 13.41 -22.89
N VAL A 177 15.63 13.54 -23.93
CA VAL A 177 15.61 12.63 -25.08
C VAL A 177 15.85 11.18 -24.68
N ASN A 178 16.77 10.91 -23.76
CA ASN A 178 17.08 9.54 -23.34
C ASN A 178 15.90 8.88 -22.60
N LYS A 179 15.24 9.65 -21.72
CA LYS A 179 14.07 9.17 -20.99
C LYS A 179 12.87 9.00 -21.92
N GLN A 180 12.69 9.90 -22.86
CA GLN A 180 11.63 9.79 -23.85
C GLN A 180 11.86 8.57 -24.77
N THR A 181 13.08 8.33 -25.24
CA THR A 181 13.42 7.11 -26.02
C THR A 181 13.12 5.85 -25.24
N THR A 182 13.44 5.82 -23.93
CA THR A 182 13.07 4.71 -23.06
C THR A 182 11.56 4.43 -23.07
N LEU A 183 10.74 5.49 -22.94
CA LEU A 183 9.29 5.33 -23.00
C LEU A 183 8.79 4.92 -24.37
N ASN A 184 9.36 5.45 -25.44
CA ASN A 184 9.01 5.06 -26.81
C ASN A 184 9.31 3.59 -27.07
N ASP A 185 10.49 3.09 -26.66
CA ASP A 185 10.89 1.68 -26.79
C ASP A 185 9.94 0.75 -26.01
N ILE A 186 9.43 1.19 -24.88
CA ILE A 186 8.38 0.47 -24.10
C ILE A 186 7.06 0.47 -24.88
N MET A 187 6.57 1.65 -25.30
CA MET A 187 5.25 1.81 -25.93
C MET A 187 5.17 1.06 -27.26
N THR A 188 6.25 1.03 -28.03
CA THR A 188 6.34 0.30 -29.30
C THR A 188 6.54 -1.21 -29.14
N GLY A 189 6.74 -1.70 -27.91
CA GLY A 189 6.98 -3.12 -27.65
C GLY A 189 8.43 -3.58 -27.87
N LYS A 190 9.35 -2.68 -28.15
CA LYS A 190 10.77 -3.00 -28.39
C LYS A 190 11.47 -3.54 -27.15
N THR A 191 11.15 -3.00 -25.96
CA THR A 191 11.75 -3.40 -24.67
C THR A 191 10.75 -3.97 -23.68
N TRP A 192 9.47 -4.01 -24.03
CA TRP A 192 8.40 -4.55 -23.19
C TRP A 192 7.41 -5.36 -24.00
N THR A 193 7.12 -6.60 -23.57
CA THR A 193 6.08 -7.44 -24.18
C THR A 193 4.72 -7.13 -23.57
N TRP A 194 3.82 -6.65 -24.40
CA TRP A 194 2.45 -6.32 -24.01
C TRP A 194 1.56 -7.57 -23.99
N LYS A 195 0.56 -7.58 -23.10
CA LYS A 195 -0.37 -8.70 -22.95
C LYS A 195 -1.16 -9.00 -24.23
N ASP A 196 -1.62 -7.96 -24.89
CA ASP A 196 -2.40 -8.01 -26.14
C ASP A 196 -2.25 -6.67 -26.88
N ASP A 197 -2.93 -6.55 -28.04
CA ASP A 197 -2.87 -5.36 -28.90
C ASP A 197 -3.71 -4.18 -28.39
N LYS A 198 -4.71 -4.41 -27.53
CA LYS A 198 -5.63 -3.38 -27.00
C LYS A 198 -5.21 -2.77 -25.68
N ILE A 199 -4.39 -3.47 -24.89
CA ILE A 199 -3.91 -2.93 -23.62
C ILE A 199 -3.17 -1.62 -23.83
N GLN A 200 -3.41 -0.64 -22.97
CA GLN A 200 -2.82 0.68 -23.02
C GLN A 200 -2.03 1.00 -21.76
N ALA A 201 -1.16 1.99 -21.85
CA ALA A 201 -0.49 2.60 -20.72
C ALA A 201 -0.33 4.10 -20.91
N GLY A 202 -0.40 4.84 -19.82
CA GLY A 202 -0.01 6.24 -19.74
C GLY A 202 1.11 6.40 -18.73
N ILE A 203 2.22 7.04 -19.11
CA ILE A 203 3.39 7.22 -18.24
C ILE A 203 3.81 8.69 -18.28
N ALA A 204 4.03 9.29 -17.12
CA ALA A 204 4.60 10.64 -17.00
C ALA A 204 5.80 10.61 -16.07
N ILE A 205 6.89 11.31 -16.48
CA ILE A 205 8.11 11.46 -15.70
C ILE A 205 8.32 12.95 -15.42
N VAL A 206 8.32 13.30 -14.14
CA VAL A 206 8.50 14.66 -13.62
C VAL A 206 9.82 14.76 -12.86
N ASP A 207 10.61 15.78 -13.15
CA ASP A 207 11.80 16.13 -12.36
C ASP A 207 11.37 16.64 -10.98
N VAL A 208 11.86 16.00 -9.92
CA VAL A 208 11.47 16.28 -8.53
C VAL A 208 11.85 17.70 -8.10
N ASN A 209 12.96 18.23 -8.59
CA ASN A 209 13.50 19.51 -8.14
C ASN A 209 12.84 20.71 -8.82
N THR A 210 12.43 20.55 -10.06
CA THR A 210 11.89 21.66 -10.88
C THR A 210 10.38 21.55 -11.10
N GLY A 211 9.81 20.34 -11.06
CA GLY A 211 8.44 20.05 -11.49
C GLY A 211 8.30 19.94 -13.00
N ALA A 212 9.41 20.00 -13.75
CA ALA A 212 9.40 19.87 -15.21
C ALA A 212 8.95 18.48 -15.64
N LEU A 213 8.06 18.39 -16.61
CA LEU A 213 7.66 17.16 -17.27
C LEU A 213 8.74 16.83 -18.32
N VAL A 214 9.52 15.78 -18.09
CA VAL A 214 10.72 15.48 -18.88
C VAL A 214 10.53 14.38 -19.91
N ALA A 215 9.52 13.51 -19.75
CA ALA A 215 9.15 12.48 -20.73
C ALA A 215 7.71 12.03 -20.54
N ILE A 216 7.07 11.59 -21.63
CA ILE A 216 5.68 11.16 -21.69
C ILE A 216 5.54 9.89 -22.54
N GLY A 217 4.98 8.83 -21.97
CA GLY A 217 4.46 7.68 -22.71
C GLY A 217 2.95 7.86 -22.89
N GLY A 218 2.53 8.42 -24.02
CA GLY A 218 1.14 8.85 -24.27
C GLY A 218 0.19 7.72 -24.68
N GLY A 219 0.68 6.48 -24.77
CA GLY A 219 -0.10 5.32 -25.20
C GLY A 219 0.58 4.55 -26.32
N ARG A 220 0.02 3.38 -26.61
CA ARG A 220 0.48 2.47 -27.67
C ARG A 220 -0.22 2.77 -29.01
N ASN A 221 0.38 2.29 -30.10
CA ASN A 221 -0.20 2.34 -31.46
C ASN A 221 -0.61 3.75 -31.89
N ARG A 222 0.19 4.75 -31.47
CA ARG A 222 0.00 6.13 -31.90
C ARG A 222 0.61 6.28 -33.29
N THR A 223 -0.17 6.79 -34.24
CA THR A 223 0.21 6.90 -35.65
C THR A 223 0.23 8.34 -36.16
N GLY A 224 -0.31 9.28 -35.37
CA GLY A 224 -0.45 10.69 -35.80
C GLY A 224 -0.33 11.69 -34.67
N GLU A 225 -0.50 12.96 -35.01
CA GLU A 225 -0.45 14.12 -34.13
C GLU A 225 -1.78 14.28 -33.38
N ARG A 226 -1.74 14.95 -32.21
CA ARG A 226 -2.91 15.35 -31.40
C ARG A 226 -3.84 14.18 -31.06
N GLN A 227 -3.33 12.96 -31.05
CA GLN A 227 -4.11 11.79 -30.63
C GLN A 227 -4.27 11.78 -29.12
N TYR A 228 -5.29 11.05 -28.64
CA TYR A 228 -5.58 10.87 -27.23
C TYR A 228 -4.35 10.39 -26.45
N ASN A 229 -3.97 11.14 -25.40
CA ASN A 229 -2.74 10.91 -24.64
C ASN A 229 -3.10 10.34 -23.26
N TYR A 230 -2.84 9.04 -23.06
CA TYR A 230 -3.15 8.37 -21.80
C TYR A 230 -2.33 8.86 -20.61
N ALA A 231 -1.28 9.66 -20.81
CA ALA A 231 -0.54 10.29 -19.72
C ALA A 231 -1.16 11.59 -19.23
N THR A 232 -1.96 12.28 -20.06
CA THR A 232 -2.47 13.65 -19.78
C THR A 232 -3.98 13.82 -19.91
N ASP A 233 -4.64 13.02 -20.76
CA ASP A 233 -6.04 13.26 -21.10
C ASP A 233 -7.01 12.30 -20.38
N ILE A 234 -6.52 11.17 -19.84
CA ILE A 234 -7.38 10.27 -19.07
C ILE A 234 -7.83 10.93 -17.77
N ARG A 235 -9.06 10.57 -17.38
CA ARG A 235 -9.60 10.82 -16.04
C ARG A 235 -10.10 9.49 -15.49
N ARG A 236 -9.31 8.86 -14.63
CA ARG A 236 -9.59 7.54 -14.06
C ARG A 236 -9.38 7.55 -12.55
N GLN A 237 -10.22 6.77 -11.85
CA GLN A 237 -10.06 6.56 -10.42
C GLN A 237 -8.67 5.98 -10.09
N ILE A 238 -7.97 6.62 -9.17
CA ILE A 238 -6.56 6.29 -8.86
C ILE A 238 -6.41 5.17 -7.84
N GLY A 239 -7.52 4.72 -7.25
CA GLY A 239 -7.50 3.69 -6.21
C GLY A 239 -6.58 4.07 -5.05
N SER A 240 -5.90 3.09 -4.50
CA SER A 240 -5.03 3.29 -3.32
C SER A 240 -3.84 4.25 -3.52
N CYS A 241 -3.59 4.78 -4.72
CA CYS A 241 -2.67 5.91 -4.89
C CYS A 241 -3.21 7.19 -4.23
N ALA A 242 -4.48 7.23 -3.85
CA ALA A 242 -5.07 8.31 -3.06
C ALA A 242 -4.54 8.37 -1.62
N LYS A 243 -4.20 7.24 -1.01
CA LYS A 243 -3.92 7.14 0.43
C LYS A 243 -2.84 8.09 0.96
N PRO A 244 -1.68 8.28 0.30
CA PRO A 244 -0.72 9.29 0.72
C PRO A 244 -1.26 10.72 0.59
N LEU A 245 -2.20 10.97 -0.33
CA LEU A 245 -2.71 12.29 -0.67
C LEU A 245 -3.91 12.69 0.21
N PHE A 246 -4.86 11.78 0.42
CA PHE A 246 -6.15 12.07 1.09
C PHE A 246 -6.19 11.64 2.55
N ASP A 247 -5.39 10.67 2.97
CA ASP A 247 -5.46 10.08 4.30
C ASP A 247 -4.22 10.43 5.14
N TYR A 248 -3.12 9.75 4.87
CA TYR A 248 -1.92 9.81 5.72
C TYR A 248 -1.16 11.14 5.61
N GLY A 249 -1.08 11.75 4.43
CA GLY A 249 -0.46 13.07 4.27
C GLY A 249 -1.14 14.14 5.11
N PRO A 250 -2.45 14.36 4.96
CA PRO A 250 -3.21 15.28 5.80
C PRO A 250 -3.13 14.96 7.31
N ALA A 251 -3.20 13.67 7.70
CA ALA A 251 -3.10 13.30 9.11
C ALA A 251 -1.73 13.62 9.72
N LEU A 252 -0.65 13.38 8.98
CA LEU A 252 0.72 13.73 9.40
C LEU A 252 0.93 15.25 9.44
N GLU A 253 0.27 16.01 8.55
CA GLU A 253 0.42 17.47 8.49
C GLU A 253 -0.38 18.17 9.57
N TYR A 254 -1.63 17.77 9.79
CA TYR A 254 -2.60 18.55 10.57
C TYR A 254 -2.93 17.96 11.97
N ASN A 255 -2.78 16.65 12.18
CA ASN A 255 -3.19 15.97 13.43
C ASN A 255 -2.00 15.66 14.36
N ASN A 256 -0.80 16.19 14.09
CA ASN A 256 0.40 15.87 14.85
C ASN A 256 0.72 14.36 14.91
N ALA A 257 0.23 13.60 13.94
CA ALA A 257 0.50 12.17 13.84
C ALA A 257 1.95 11.90 13.41
N GLY A 258 2.45 10.71 13.74
CA GLY A 258 3.72 10.20 13.26
C GLY A 258 3.54 8.84 12.58
N LEU A 259 4.61 8.27 12.03
CA LEU A 259 4.55 6.94 11.43
C LEU A 259 4.29 5.83 12.44
N GLY A 260 4.61 6.06 13.72
CA GLY A 260 4.28 5.19 14.84
C GLY A 260 2.87 5.37 15.38
N SER A 261 2.10 6.37 14.94
CA SER A 261 0.68 6.49 15.25
C SER A 261 -0.05 5.23 14.83
N GLN A 262 -1.06 4.83 15.61
CA GLN A 262 -1.70 3.55 15.43
C GLN A 262 -3.15 3.71 14.98
N VAL A 263 -3.60 2.74 14.20
CA VAL A 263 -4.96 2.64 13.68
C VAL A 263 -5.45 1.20 13.73
N PHE A 264 -6.71 1.00 14.11
CA PHE A 264 -7.28 -0.33 14.21
C PHE A 264 -7.83 -0.81 12.86
N ASP A 265 -7.33 -1.96 12.41
CA ASP A 265 -7.80 -2.69 11.22
C ASP A 265 -8.77 -3.78 11.66
N GLY A 266 -9.99 -3.41 11.90
CA GLY A 266 -11.12 -4.25 12.30
C GLY A 266 -12.42 -3.72 11.68
N PRO A 267 -13.58 -4.35 11.91
CA PRO A 267 -14.86 -3.97 11.32
C PRO A 267 -15.12 -2.46 11.39
N HIS A 268 -15.54 -1.87 10.26
CA HIS A 268 -15.79 -0.44 10.15
C HIS A 268 -16.78 -0.10 9.04
N THR A 269 -17.36 1.10 9.09
CA THR A 269 -18.32 1.58 8.09
C THR A 269 -17.98 3.01 7.67
N TYR A 270 -18.44 3.37 6.48
CA TYR A 270 -18.62 4.77 6.10
C TYR A 270 -19.65 5.44 7.00
N SER A 271 -19.66 6.75 7.06
CA SER A 271 -20.69 7.53 7.80
C SER A 271 -22.11 7.24 7.31
N SER A 272 -22.26 6.78 6.09
CA SER A 272 -23.53 6.29 5.52
C SER A 272 -24.01 4.94 6.08
N GLY A 273 -23.21 4.27 6.94
CA GLY A 273 -23.52 2.94 7.49
C GLY A 273 -23.09 1.78 6.58
N VAL A 274 -22.60 2.03 5.37
CA VAL A 274 -22.11 1.00 4.47
C VAL A 274 -20.79 0.43 4.96
N SER A 275 -20.68 -0.90 5.05
CA SER A 275 -19.46 -1.57 5.49
C SER A 275 -18.33 -1.47 4.48
N ILE A 276 -17.12 -1.19 4.95
CA ILE A 276 -15.90 -1.23 4.16
C ILE A 276 -15.16 -2.55 4.39
N LYS A 277 -14.45 -3.02 3.35
CA LYS A 277 -13.62 -4.24 3.40
C LYS A 277 -12.20 -3.96 2.93
N ASN A 278 -11.26 -4.69 3.50
CA ASN A 278 -9.92 -4.78 2.93
C ASN A 278 -9.90 -5.68 1.69
N ALA A 279 -8.88 -5.54 0.85
CA ALA A 279 -8.76 -6.31 -0.39
C ALA A 279 -8.72 -7.83 -0.18
N ASP A 280 -8.19 -8.28 0.97
CA ASP A 280 -8.11 -9.69 1.38
C ASP A 280 -9.32 -10.16 2.21
N ASN A 281 -10.33 -9.31 2.41
CA ASN A 281 -11.47 -9.51 3.32
C ASN A 281 -11.09 -9.82 4.79
N GLY A 282 -9.81 -9.68 5.15
CA GLY A 282 -9.29 -9.95 6.50
C GLY A 282 -9.01 -8.68 7.30
N TYR A 283 -8.74 -8.88 8.59
CA TYR A 283 -8.34 -7.84 9.54
C TYR A 283 -6.97 -8.17 10.14
N LYS A 284 -6.22 -7.15 10.53
CA LYS A 284 -4.87 -7.30 11.11
C LYS A 284 -4.74 -6.67 12.51
N GLY A 285 -5.84 -6.23 13.11
CA GLY A 285 -5.82 -5.57 14.42
C GLY A 285 -5.12 -4.21 14.40
N THR A 286 -4.39 -3.90 15.44
CA THR A 286 -3.68 -2.61 15.57
C THR A 286 -2.45 -2.54 14.68
N LEU A 287 -2.38 -1.52 13.84
CA LEU A 287 -1.28 -1.27 12.89
C LEU A 287 -0.71 0.13 13.09
N THR A 288 0.59 0.29 12.83
CA THR A 288 1.18 1.63 12.69
C THR A 288 0.76 2.27 11.36
N TYR A 289 0.75 3.59 11.28
CA TYR A 289 0.49 4.31 10.03
C TYR A 289 1.43 3.87 8.91
N LYS A 290 2.72 3.70 9.21
CA LYS A 290 3.69 3.18 8.25
C LYS A 290 3.28 1.84 7.65
N TYR A 291 2.99 0.86 8.50
CA TYR A 291 2.61 -0.47 8.05
C TYR A 291 1.26 -0.46 7.31
N ALA A 292 0.26 0.26 7.84
CA ALA A 292 -1.07 0.34 7.24
C ALA A 292 -1.05 0.96 5.84
N LEU A 293 -0.24 2.03 5.63
CA LEU A 293 -0.02 2.65 4.33
C LEU A 293 0.74 1.70 3.37
N ALA A 294 1.82 1.08 3.84
CA ALA A 294 2.61 0.15 3.04
C ALA A 294 1.81 -1.08 2.60
N ALA A 295 1.06 -1.68 3.52
CA ALA A 295 0.16 -2.81 3.26
C ALA A 295 -1.14 -2.40 2.52
N SER A 296 -1.31 -1.11 2.28
CA SER A 296 -2.46 -0.56 1.55
C SER A 296 -3.83 -0.94 2.13
N ARG A 297 -3.96 -1.03 3.47
CA ARG A 297 -5.20 -1.41 4.13
C ARG A 297 -6.28 -0.36 3.89
N ASN A 298 -7.50 -0.80 3.55
CA ASN A 298 -8.62 0.11 3.23
C ASN A 298 -9.27 0.68 4.49
N ILE A 299 -9.53 -0.18 5.48
CA ILE A 299 -10.17 0.22 6.73
C ILE A 299 -9.32 1.22 7.50
N PRO A 300 -8.02 0.98 7.74
CA PRO A 300 -7.12 1.97 8.29
C PRO A 300 -7.12 3.31 7.53
N ALA A 301 -7.11 3.28 6.19
CA ALA A 301 -7.13 4.48 5.38
C ALA A 301 -8.40 5.32 5.61
N LEU A 302 -9.59 4.68 5.58
CA LEU A 302 -10.85 5.37 5.87
C LEU A 302 -10.87 5.96 7.30
N ARG A 303 -10.40 5.21 8.31
CA ARG A 303 -10.32 5.72 9.69
C ARG A 303 -9.41 6.93 9.80
N VAL A 304 -8.26 6.92 9.11
CA VAL A 304 -7.34 8.05 9.07
C VAL A 304 -7.98 9.23 8.36
N PHE A 305 -8.64 9.04 7.21
CA PHE A 305 -9.40 10.08 6.52
C PHE A 305 -10.44 10.72 7.43
N GLN A 306 -11.28 9.91 8.12
CA GLN A 306 -12.32 10.37 9.03
C GLN A 306 -11.77 11.10 10.28
N SER A 307 -10.48 10.90 10.60
CA SER A 307 -9.84 11.58 11.74
C SER A 307 -9.35 12.99 11.43
N VAL A 308 -9.32 13.37 10.17
CA VAL A 308 -8.86 14.69 9.72
C VAL A 308 -10.05 15.54 9.29
N ASP A 309 -10.00 16.83 9.58
CA ASP A 309 -10.98 17.78 9.09
C ASP A 309 -11.07 17.75 7.56
N ASN A 310 -12.28 17.60 7.02
CA ASN A 310 -12.52 17.41 5.58
C ASN A 310 -12.04 18.62 4.75
N ALA A 311 -12.19 19.85 5.27
CA ALA A 311 -11.71 21.04 4.59
C ALA A 311 -10.18 21.07 4.51
N LYS A 312 -9.48 20.54 5.53
CA LYS A 312 -8.02 20.40 5.54
C LYS A 312 -7.55 19.35 4.53
N ILE A 313 -8.26 18.24 4.40
CA ILE A 313 -7.96 17.24 3.35
C ILE A 313 -8.13 17.87 1.98
N LYS A 314 -9.24 18.57 1.74
CA LYS A 314 -9.52 19.27 0.48
C LYS A 314 -8.43 20.31 0.16
N GLU A 315 -8.03 21.11 1.14
CA GLU A 315 -6.95 22.09 0.99
C GLU A 315 -5.64 21.41 0.57
N PHE A 316 -5.27 20.30 1.24
CA PHE A 316 -4.05 19.57 1.01
C PHE A 316 -3.98 19.00 -0.42
N VAL A 317 -5.02 18.29 -0.87
CA VAL A 317 -5.04 17.66 -2.18
C VAL A 317 -5.12 18.69 -3.32
N THR A 318 -5.86 19.79 -3.10
CA THR A 318 -5.97 20.87 -4.08
C THR A 318 -4.62 21.59 -4.29
N LYS A 319 -3.89 21.84 -3.21
CA LYS A 319 -2.52 22.39 -3.29
C LYS A 319 -1.54 21.49 -4.00
N LEU A 320 -1.81 20.17 -4.06
CA LEU A 320 -1.05 19.18 -4.83
C LEU A 320 -1.53 19.03 -6.28
N GLY A 321 -2.41 19.93 -6.76
CA GLY A 321 -2.93 19.93 -8.13
C GLY A 321 -4.00 18.88 -8.42
N ILE A 322 -4.47 18.13 -7.42
CA ILE A 322 -5.57 17.17 -7.57
C ILE A 322 -6.90 17.88 -7.37
N LYS A 323 -7.84 17.68 -8.30
CA LYS A 323 -9.14 18.37 -8.31
C LYS A 323 -10.28 17.34 -8.21
N PRO A 324 -10.54 16.77 -7.00
CA PRO A 324 -11.66 15.87 -6.80
C PRO A 324 -12.98 16.64 -6.88
N GLU A 325 -14.07 15.94 -7.24
CA GLU A 325 -15.41 16.47 -7.07
C GLU A 325 -15.72 16.73 -5.59
N ILE A 326 -16.61 17.64 -5.36
CA ILE A 326 -17.09 18.02 -4.04
C ILE A 326 -18.60 17.78 -3.95
N ASP A 327 -19.10 17.50 -2.76
CA ASP A 327 -20.54 17.38 -2.50
C ASP A 327 -21.26 18.75 -2.53
N SER A 328 -22.57 18.74 -2.37
CA SER A 328 -23.39 19.95 -2.36
C SER A 328 -23.07 20.92 -1.22
N TYR A 329 -22.37 20.47 -0.20
CA TYR A 329 -21.92 21.27 0.96
C TYR A 329 -20.46 21.71 0.83
N GLY A 330 -19.79 21.41 -0.27
CA GLY A 330 -18.41 21.79 -0.55
C GLY A 330 -17.36 20.87 0.08
N GLY A 331 -17.76 19.70 0.58
CA GLY A 331 -16.91 18.68 1.19
C GLY A 331 -16.45 17.61 0.22
N LEU A 332 -15.49 16.79 0.68
CA LEU A 332 -15.05 15.57 0.00
C LEU A 332 -15.89 14.37 0.47
N HIS A 333 -16.19 13.45 -0.43
CA HIS A 333 -16.81 12.17 -0.09
C HIS A 333 -15.79 11.25 0.59
N GLU A 334 -16.22 10.44 1.56
CA GLU A 334 -15.35 9.46 2.23
C GLU A 334 -14.77 8.41 1.28
N ALA A 335 -15.42 8.14 0.15
CA ALA A 335 -14.92 7.25 -0.89
C ALA A 335 -13.60 7.73 -1.51
N HIS A 336 -13.29 9.03 -1.42
CA HIS A 336 -12.02 9.60 -1.89
C HIS A 336 -10.81 9.07 -1.12
N ALA A 337 -10.97 8.62 0.12
CA ALA A 337 -9.95 7.91 0.88
C ALA A 337 -9.38 6.69 0.12
N LEU A 338 -10.21 6.05 -0.70
CA LEU A 338 -9.81 4.90 -1.51
C LEU A 338 -9.57 5.24 -2.98
N GLY A 339 -9.61 6.53 -3.34
CA GLY A 339 -9.39 7.02 -4.69
C GLY A 339 -10.60 6.90 -5.62
N ALA A 340 -11.78 6.70 -5.07
CA ALA A 340 -13.04 6.68 -5.82
C ALA A 340 -13.59 8.11 -5.95
N PHE A 341 -13.06 8.85 -6.91
CA PHE A 341 -13.48 10.19 -7.32
C PHE A 341 -13.37 10.32 -8.85
N ASN A 342 -13.73 11.49 -9.41
CA ASN A 342 -13.69 11.75 -10.86
C ASN A 342 -12.33 11.49 -11.53
N GLY A 343 -11.30 11.23 -10.74
CA GLY A 343 -10.02 10.71 -11.17
C GLY A 343 -8.95 11.75 -11.45
N ALA A 344 -7.78 11.22 -11.78
CA ALA A 344 -6.61 11.99 -12.21
C ALA A 344 -5.95 11.29 -13.41
N ASN A 345 -4.89 11.92 -13.93
CA ASN A 345 -4.04 11.35 -14.96
C ASN A 345 -2.59 11.16 -14.45
N PRO A 346 -1.74 10.41 -15.17
CA PRO A 346 -0.34 10.19 -14.79
C PRO A 346 0.47 11.47 -14.55
N LYS A 347 0.29 12.50 -15.38
CA LYS A 347 0.98 13.79 -15.23
C LYS A 347 0.66 14.46 -13.88
N GLU A 348 -0.62 14.53 -13.51
CA GLU A 348 -1.09 15.12 -12.26
C GLU A 348 -0.56 14.32 -11.04
N LEU A 349 -0.62 12.99 -11.08
CA LEU A 349 -0.13 12.16 -9.99
C LEU A 349 1.39 12.21 -9.83
N ALA A 350 2.15 12.19 -10.94
CA ALA A 350 3.60 12.32 -10.88
C ALA A 350 4.02 13.65 -10.23
N ALA A 351 3.35 14.76 -10.58
CA ALA A 351 3.61 16.05 -9.98
C ALA A 351 3.21 16.14 -8.49
N ALA A 352 2.07 15.57 -8.12
CA ALA A 352 1.63 15.52 -6.71
C ALA A 352 2.61 14.72 -5.84
N TYR A 353 3.09 13.56 -6.33
CA TYR A 353 4.04 12.73 -5.60
C TYR A 353 5.46 13.30 -5.57
N ALA A 354 5.86 14.10 -6.56
CA ALA A 354 7.13 14.83 -6.55
C ALA A 354 7.27 15.74 -5.31
N ALA A 355 6.15 16.26 -4.79
CA ALA A 355 6.15 17.09 -3.60
C ALA A 355 6.60 16.35 -2.33
N PHE A 356 6.38 15.04 -2.24
CA PHE A 356 6.91 14.24 -1.13
C PHE A 356 8.42 14.05 -1.23
N ALA A 357 8.98 13.97 -2.44
CA ALA A 357 10.40 13.75 -2.66
C ALA A 357 11.28 14.97 -2.35
N ASN A 358 10.71 16.18 -2.51
CA ASN A 358 11.45 17.44 -2.48
C ASN A 358 11.23 18.31 -1.24
N GLY A 359 10.73 17.73 -0.16
CA GLY A 359 10.51 18.45 1.11
C GLY A 359 9.21 19.28 1.15
N GLY A 360 8.23 18.92 0.34
CA GLY A 360 6.88 19.48 0.42
C GLY A 360 6.57 20.63 -0.54
N TYR A 361 7.29 20.73 -1.66
CA TYR A 361 7.04 21.75 -2.67
C TYR A 361 6.34 21.17 -3.90
N TYR A 362 5.22 21.74 -4.28
CA TYR A 362 4.50 21.44 -5.52
C TYR A 362 4.81 22.48 -6.61
N ALA A 363 4.97 22.01 -7.83
CA ALA A 363 4.92 22.81 -9.04
C ALA A 363 3.94 22.20 -10.02
N GLU A 364 3.11 23.01 -10.68
CA GLU A 364 2.30 22.54 -11.79
C GLU A 364 3.25 21.96 -12.86
N PRO A 365 3.02 20.71 -13.33
CA PRO A 365 3.92 20.08 -14.29
C PRO A 365 3.89 20.81 -15.63
N TYR A 366 5.06 21.15 -16.15
CA TYR A 366 5.21 21.97 -17.35
C TYR A 366 6.25 21.37 -18.30
N THR A 367 6.02 21.55 -19.62
CA THR A 367 6.92 21.07 -20.67
C THR A 367 7.83 22.18 -21.22
N ILE A 368 7.49 23.44 -21.01
CA ILE A 368 8.12 24.59 -21.69
C ILE A 368 8.92 25.43 -20.69
N ASN A 369 10.20 25.65 -20.98
CA ASN A 369 11.05 26.58 -20.24
C ASN A 369 10.80 28.02 -20.64
N LYS A 370 10.87 28.30 -21.96
CA LYS A 370 10.69 29.62 -22.53
C LYS A 370 10.24 29.54 -23.99
N ILE A 371 9.63 30.62 -24.46
CA ILE A 371 9.29 30.85 -25.85
C ILE A 371 9.98 32.15 -26.29
N GLU A 372 10.66 32.10 -27.43
CA GLU A 372 11.19 33.25 -28.16
C GLU A 372 10.33 33.43 -29.41
N TYR A 373 9.75 34.63 -29.59
CA TYR A 373 8.94 34.94 -30.76
C TYR A 373 9.87 35.40 -31.91
N ILE A 374 9.65 34.83 -33.12
CA ILE A 374 10.53 35.11 -34.27
C ILE A 374 10.37 36.55 -34.77
N ASP A 375 9.12 37.06 -34.73
CA ASP A 375 8.79 38.38 -35.28
C ASP A 375 8.96 39.51 -34.26
N SER A 376 9.53 39.25 -33.13
CA SER A 376 9.78 40.24 -32.08
C SER A 376 10.89 39.78 -31.15
N ASP A 377 11.58 40.69 -30.48
CA ASP A 377 12.60 40.39 -29.46
C ASP A 377 11.99 39.89 -28.15
N LYS A 378 10.71 39.49 -28.16
CA LYS A 378 9.99 39.05 -26.97
C LYS A 378 10.36 37.61 -26.60
N THR A 379 10.79 37.45 -25.36
CA THR A 379 10.99 36.13 -24.72
C THR A 379 10.08 36.00 -23.51
N VAL A 380 9.39 34.89 -23.40
CA VAL A 380 8.50 34.60 -22.27
C VAL A 380 8.96 33.29 -21.56
N SER A 381 9.19 33.36 -20.26
CA SER A 381 9.46 32.16 -19.43
C SER A 381 8.15 31.57 -18.98
N LEU A 382 8.00 30.26 -19.17
CA LEU A 382 6.81 29.50 -18.76
C LEU A 382 7.08 28.50 -17.62
N LYS A 383 8.24 28.62 -16.95
CA LYS A 383 8.56 27.78 -15.80
C LYS A 383 7.52 27.93 -14.70
N SER A 384 7.01 26.81 -14.21
CA SER A 384 6.06 26.81 -13.10
C SER A 384 6.71 27.24 -11.78
N LYS A 385 5.96 28.00 -11.00
CA LYS A 385 6.39 28.42 -9.66
C LYS A 385 6.24 27.26 -8.68
N ARG A 386 7.27 27.00 -7.90
CA ARG A 386 7.23 26.04 -6.79
C ARG A 386 6.56 26.67 -5.57
N THR A 387 5.57 25.99 -5.01
CA THR A 387 4.83 26.43 -3.83
C THR A 387 4.95 25.39 -2.72
N LYS A 388 5.25 25.82 -1.50
CA LYS A 388 5.27 24.91 -0.35
C LYS A 388 3.84 24.51 0.03
N VAL A 389 3.53 23.22 0.01
CA VAL A 389 2.18 22.69 0.23
C VAL A 389 2.07 21.84 1.50
N MET A 390 3.19 21.36 2.02
CA MET A 390 3.29 20.63 3.28
C MET A 390 4.65 20.86 3.95
N SER A 391 4.78 20.46 5.20
CA SER A 391 6.06 20.46 5.91
C SER A 391 7.01 19.40 5.35
N ASP A 392 8.31 19.63 5.50
CA ASP A 392 9.34 18.66 5.12
C ASP A 392 9.28 17.38 5.98
N SER A 393 8.79 17.50 7.24
CA SER A 393 8.54 16.35 8.10
C SER A 393 7.45 15.45 7.55
N THR A 394 6.31 16.00 7.10
CA THR A 394 5.23 15.24 6.45
C THR A 394 5.70 14.60 5.17
N ALA A 395 6.38 15.36 4.31
CA ALA A 395 6.93 14.86 3.06
C ALA A 395 7.89 13.68 3.28
N TYR A 396 8.79 13.81 4.25
CA TYR A 396 9.75 12.75 4.57
C TYR A 396 9.10 11.52 5.21
N MET A 397 8.14 11.70 6.12
CA MET A 397 7.45 10.57 6.74
C MET A 397 6.65 9.77 5.70
N ILE A 398 5.95 10.41 4.78
CA ILE A 398 5.31 9.71 3.64
C ILE A 398 6.37 8.98 2.80
N THR A 399 7.50 9.63 2.51
CA THR A 399 8.60 9.01 1.75
C THR A 399 9.13 7.76 2.45
N ASP A 400 9.41 7.81 3.75
CA ASP A 400 9.89 6.66 4.54
C ASP A 400 8.89 5.48 4.53
N ALA A 401 7.60 5.78 4.67
CA ALA A 401 6.54 4.77 4.59
C ALA A 401 6.45 4.13 3.19
N LEU A 402 6.60 4.93 2.12
CA LEU A 402 6.54 4.43 0.75
C LEU A 402 7.84 3.72 0.31
N VAL A 403 9.00 4.08 0.85
CA VAL A 403 10.24 3.31 0.72
C VAL A 403 10.07 1.94 1.39
N TYR A 404 9.50 1.89 2.59
CA TYR A 404 9.16 0.63 3.26
C TYR A 404 8.13 -0.18 2.48
N ALA A 405 7.15 0.45 1.83
CA ALA A 405 6.19 -0.24 0.97
C ALA A 405 6.87 -1.00 -0.18
N VAL A 406 7.96 -0.48 -0.73
CA VAL A 406 8.74 -1.11 -1.80
C VAL A 406 9.70 -2.18 -1.24
N SER A 407 10.55 -1.81 -0.28
CA SER A 407 11.68 -2.64 0.16
C SER A 407 11.30 -3.64 1.26
N GLY A 408 10.39 -3.27 2.16
CA GLY A 408 9.95 -4.08 3.29
C GLY A 408 8.69 -4.88 3.02
N TYR A 409 7.72 -4.31 2.28
CA TYR A 409 6.46 -4.97 1.97
C TYR A 409 6.40 -5.58 0.56
N GLY A 410 7.17 -5.03 -0.39
CA GLY A 410 7.26 -5.55 -1.76
C GLY A 410 6.05 -5.26 -2.66
N ASN A 411 5.40 -4.12 -2.48
CA ASN A 411 4.13 -3.76 -3.14
C ASN A 411 4.18 -3.73 -4.68
N ILE A 412 5.34 -3.51 -5.29
CA ILE A 412 5.58 -3.52 -6.74
C ILE A 412 6.41 -4.73 -7.22
N GLY A 413 6.50 -5.77 -6.39
CA GLY A 413 7.29 -6.98 -6.66
C GLY A 413 8.78 -6.82 -6.35
N GLY A 414 9.18 -5.87 -5.50
CA GLY A 414 10.52 -5.67 -4.96
C GLY A 414 11.17 -4.34 -5.35
N SER A 415 12.38 -4.13 -4.85
CA SER A 415 13.18 -2.92 -5.07
C SER A 415 13.88 -2.91 -6.43
N VAL A 416 14.44 -1.75 -6.81
CA VAL A 416 15.34 -1.58 -7.95
C VAL A 416 16.76 -1.43 -7.39
N SER A 417 17.68 -2.27 -7.84
CA SER A 417 19.07 -2.27 -7.35
C SER A 417 19.76 -0.91 -7.57
N GLY A 418 20.39 -0.40 -6.53
CA GLY A 418 21.09 0.90 -6.55
C GLY A 418 20.18 2.13 -6.46
N VAL A 419 18.84 1.95 -6.36
CA VAL A 419 17.90 3.06 -6.33
C VAL A 419 17.11 3.06 -5.02
N GLN A 420 17.06 4.20 -4.32
CA GLN A 420 16.11 4.38 -3.23
C GLN A 420 14.77 4.84 -3.81
N LEU A 421 13.78 3.98 -3.73
CA LEU A 421 12.48 4.14 -4.39
C LEU A 421 11.34 4.14 -3.38
N ALA A 422 10.50 5.16 -3.46
CA ALA A 422 9.22 5.24 -2.76
C ALA A 422 8.09 5.03 -3.77
N ALA A 423 7.14 4.12 -3.51
CA ALA A 423 6.05 3.88 -4.45
C ALA A 423 4.76 3.40 -3.79
N LYS A 424 3.64 3.72 -4.43
CA LYS A 424 2.31 3.27 -4.07
C LYS A 424 1.59 2.70 -5.28
N THR A 425 0.96 1.54 -5.11
CA THR A 425 0.08 0.94 -6.10
C THR A 425 -1.37 1.40 -5.90
N GLY A 426 -2.11 1.49 -6.99
CA GLY A 426 -3.55 1.76 -7.01
C GLY A 426 -4.29 0.76 -7.88
N THR A 427 -5.54 0.51 -7.56
CA THR A 427 -6.44 -0.34 -8.34
C THR A 427 -7.86 0.16 -8.10
N SER A 428 -8.62 0.37 -9.16
CA SER A 428 -10.05 0.68 -9.09
C SER A 428 -10.89 -0.57 -9.30
N ASN A 429 -12.19 -0.49 -9.04
CA ASN A 429 -13.13 -1.59 -9.25
C ASN A 429 -14.11 -1.23 -10.35
N TYR A 430 -14.54 -2.24 -11.13
CA TYR A 430 -15.68 -2.08 -12.03
C TYR A 430 -16.95 -1.89 -11.24
N ASP A 431 -17.83 -1.03 -11.76
CA ASP A 431 -19.24 -1.04 -11.39
C ASP A 431 -19.85 -2.42 -11.62
N ALA A 432 -20.78 -2.83 -10.74
CA ALA A 432 -21.40 -4.15 -10.81
C ALA A 432 -22.19 -4.35 -12.11
N ALA A 433 -22.83 -3.29 -12.64
CA ALA A 433 -23.57 -3.32 -13.89
C ALA A 433 -22.65 -3.52 -15.09
N ILE A 434 -21.54 -2.78 -15.16
CA ILE A 434 -20.51 -2.90 -16.21
C ILE A 434 -19.91 -4.31 -16.20
N ARG A 435 -19.59 -4.84 -15.01
CA ARG A 435 -19.04 -6.20 -14.87
C ARG A 435 -20.01 -7.25 -15.38
N LYS A 436 -21.30 -7.15 -15.02
CA LYS A 436 -22.36 -8.06 -15.47
C LYS A 436 -22.55 -7.98 -16.97
N GLN A 437 -22.63 -6.76 -17.52
CA GLN A 437 -22.84 -6.52 -18.96
C GLN A 437 -21.75 -7.15 -19.83
N ASN A 438 -20.49 -7.05 -19.39
CA ASN A 438 -19.33 -7.55 -20.15
C ASN A 438 -18.92 -8.98 -19.77
N GLY A 439 -19.58 -9.62 -18.80
CA GLY A 439 -19.25 -10.95 -18.33
C GLY A 439 -17.88 -11.03 -17.63
N TYR A 440 -17.45 -9.96 -16.98
CA TYR A 440 -16.16 -9.91 -16.30
C TYR A 440 -16.20 -10.68 -14.96
N PRO A 441 -15.13 -11.45 -14.64
CA PRO A 441 -15.03 -12.12 -13.35
C PRO A 441 -14.97 -11.12 -12.18
N SER A 442 -15.27 -11.59 -10.97
CA SER A 442 -15.24 -10.75 -9.76
C SER A 442 -13.87 -10.12 -9.46
N SER A 443 -12.81 -10.76 -9.93
CA SER A 443 -11.42 -10.28 -9.79
C SER A 443 -11.00 -9.28 -10.86
N ALA A 444 -11.83 -9.02 -11.87
CA ALA A 444 -11.53 -8.05 -12.91
C ALA A 444 -11.53 -6.62 -12.38
N VAL A 445 -10.59 -5.83 -12.86
CA VAL A 445 -10.43 -4.42 -12.51
C VAL A 445 -10.20 -3.57 -13.76
N PRO A 446 -10.70 -2.31 -13.80
CA PRO A 446 -10.53 -1.43 -14.97
C PRO A 446 -9.16 -0.78 -15.04
N ASP A 447 -8.63 -0.37 -13.90
CA ASP A 447 -7.44 0.48 -13.83
C ASP A 447 -6.42 -0.08 -12.85
N MET A 448 -5.17 -0.09 -13.26
CA MET A 448 -4.03 -0.40 -12.42
C MET A 448 -3.02 0.75 -12.46
N TRP A 449 -2.65 1.23 -11.29
CA TRP A 449 -1.74 2.35 -11.11
C TRP A 449 -0.50 1.97 -10.33
N VAL A 450 0.61 2.60 -10.65
CA VAL A 450 1.77 2.76 -9.76
C VAL A 450 2.25 4.19 -9.88
N THR A 451 2.34 4.88 -8.75
CA THR A 451 3.00 6.18 -8.67
C THR A 451 4.10 6.11 -7.63
N GLY A 452 5.28 6.55 -8.00
CA GLY A 452 6.43 6.51 -7.10
C GLY A 452 7.54 7.45 -7.57
N TYR A 453 8.55 7.59 -6.73
CA TYR A 453 9.61 8.55 -6.97
C TYR A 453 10.94 8.10 -6.37
N THR A 454 11.99 8.58 -6.98
CA THR A 454 13.36 8.59 -6.50
C THR A 454 13.72 9.99 -5.99
N PRO A 455 14.90 10.25 -5.45
CA PRO A 455 15.31 11.62 -5.14
C PRO A 455 15.36 12.57 -6.36
N GLU A 456 15.33 12.05 -7.59
CA GLU A 456 15.50 12.80 -8.82
C GLU A 456 14.22 12.92 -9.65
N TYR A 457 13.46 11.81 -9.79
CA TYR A 457 12.30 11.73 -10.69
C TYR A 457 11.09 11.13 -10.00
N SER A 458 9.93 11.72 -10.28
CA SER A 458 8.63 11.15 -9.94
C SER A 458 7.99 10.58 -11.20
N VAL A 459 7.51 9.36 -11.10
CA VAL A 459 6.90 8.61 -12.21
C VAL A 459 5.52 8.13 -11.81
N SER A 460 4.54 8.37 -12.67
CA SER A 460 3.22 7.75 -12.55
C SER A 460 2.90 6.94 -13.80
N LEU A 461 2.43 5.74 -13.58
CA LEU A 461 2.02 4.76 -14.59
C LEU A 461 0.55 4.42 -14.39
N TRP A 462 -0.26 4.59 -15.42
CA TRP A 462 -1.54 3.95 -15.58
C TRP A 462 -1.42 2.78 -16.57
N TYR A 463 -2.09 1.67 -16.28
CA TYR A 463 -2.10 0.46 -17.10
C TYR A 463 -3.53 -0.07 -17.16
N GLY A 464 -4.11 -0.19 -18.38
CA GLY A 464 -5.52 -0.51 -18.53
C GLY A 464 -6.00 -0.63 -19.97
N TYR A 465 -7.30 -0.76 -20.13
CA TYR A 465 -7.97 -0.73 -21.44
C TYR A 465 -8.68 0.61 -21.64
N ALA A 466 -8.68 1.11 -22.88
CA ALA A 466 -9.32 2.37 -23.25
C ALA A 466 -10.83 2.33 -23.00
N SER A 467 -11.47 1.20 -23.30
CA SER A 467 -12.91 0.97 -23.20
C SER A 467 -13.23 -0.39 -22.57
N ASN A 468 -14.48 -0.54 -22.12
CA ASN A 468 -14.98 -1.81 -21.61
C ASN A 468 -15.43 -2.68 -22.79
N GLU A 469 -14.77 -3.82 -22.98
CA GLU A 469 -15.06 -4.74 -24.06
C GLU A 469 -14.97 -6.18 -23.56
N LYS A 470 -15.92 -7.03 -23.97
CA LYS A 470 -15.98 -8.44 -23.57
C LYS A 470 -14.65 -9.16 -23.90
N GLY A 471 -14.09 -9.83 -22.90
CA GLY A 471 -12.81 -10.54 -23.03
C GLY A 471 -11.56 -9.69 -22.69
N TYR A 472 -11.67 -8.36 -22.64
CA TYR A 472 -10.57 -7.45 -22.34
C TYR A 472 -10.73 -6.82 -20.95
N TYR A 473 -10.02 -7.36 -19.99
CA TYR A 473 -10.00 -6.88 -18.60
C TYR A 473 -8.66 -7.16 -17.95
N LEU A 474 -8.33 -6.42 -16.92
CA LEU A 474 -7.17 -6.69 -16.07
C LEU A 474 -7.53 -7.68 -14.96
N GLY A 475 -6.59 -8.53 -14.59
CA GLY A 475 -6.72 -9.54 -13.53
C GLY A 475 -5.38 -9.81 -12.86
N GLY A 476 -5.21 -11.01 -12.28
CA GLY A 476 -4.03 -11.38 -11.49
C GLY A 476 -2.67 -11.12 -12.16
N GLU A 477 -2.54 -11.41 -13.45
CA GLU A 477 -1.32 -11.15 -14.23
C GLU A 477 -0.99 -9.65 -14.33
N GLY A 478 -2.00 -8.79 -14.42
CA GLY A 478 -1.84 -7.35 -14.52
C GLY A 478 -1.14 -6.74 -13.30
N TYR A 479 -1.36 -7.31 -12.11
CA TYR A 479 -0.67 -6.85 -10.89
C TYR A 479 0.85 -7.02 -10.99
N SER A 480 1.30 -8.15 -11.53
CA SER A 480 2.73 -8.41 -11.77
C SER A 480 3.26 -7.53 -12.91
N ALA A 481 2.51 -7.43 -14.01
CA ALA A 481 2.92 -6.67 -15.19
C ALA A 481 3.16 -5.19 -14.87
N ARG A 482 2.19 -4.50 -14.21
CA ARG A 482 2.34 -3.09 -13.85
C ARG A 482 3.57 -2.83 -12.97
N GLY A 483 3.83 -3.71 -11.99
CA GLY A 483 4.99 -3.57 -11.10
C GLY A 483 6.32 -3.78 -11.82
N LYS A 484 6.39 -4.78 -12.71
CA LYS A 484 7.58 -5.04 -13.54
C LYS A 484 7.84 -3.87 -14.49
N LEU A 485 6.80 -3.40 -15.19
CA LEU A 485 6.90 -2.26 -16.11
C LEU A 485 7.38 -1.00 -15.39
N PHE A 486 6.79 -0.68 -14.24
CA PHE A 486 7.19 0.47 -13.43
C PHE A 486 8.66 0.38 -12.99
N ARG A 487 9.10 -0.78 -12.50
CA ARG A 487 10.51 -1.01 -12.12
C ARG A 487 11.46 -0.91 -13.32
N GLN A 488 11.04 -1.36 -14.51
CA GLN A 488 11.82 -1.19 -15.72
C GLN A 488 12.02 0.29 -16.05
N VAL A 489 10.94 1.09 -16.02
CA VAL A 489 11.04 2.56 -16.24
C VAL A 489 12.01 3.16 -15.23
N ILE A 490 11.80 2.93 -13.92
CA ILE A 490 12.67 3.47 -12.86
C ILE A 490 14.13 3.05 -13.06
N SER A 491 14.37 1.78 -13.38
CA SER A 491 15.74 1.27 -13.62
C SER A 491 16.45 1.94 -14.78
N SER A 492 15.69 2.32 -15.83
CA SER A 492 16.27 2.91 -17.06
C SER A 492 16.51 4.41 -16.94
N ILE A 493 15.78 5.12 -16.06
CA ILE A 493 15.87 6.57 -15.95
C ILE A 493 16.69 7.07 -14.76
N SER A 494 16.98 6.19 -13.78
CA SER A 494 17.63 6.56 -12.51
C SER A 494 19.13 6.30 -12.53
N ASP A 495 19.88 7.14 -11.80
CA ASP A 495 21.24 6.81 -11.39
C ASP A 495 21.21 5.60 -10.42
N ARG A 496 21.83 4.51 -10.84
CA ARG A 496 21.90 3.24 -10.11
C ARG A 496 23.17 3.06 -9.26
N SER A 497 23.95 4.14 -9.09
CA SER A 497 25.15 4.12 -8.26
C SER A 497 24.88 3.85 -6.76
N GLY A 498 23.65 4.05 -6.32
CA GLY A 498 23.25 3.94 -4.93
C GLY A 498 23.61 5.18 -4.08
N THR A 499 24.16 6.23 -4.69
CA THR A 499 24.59 7.47 -4.00
C THR A 499 23.41 8.41 -3.74
N LYS A 500 22.39 8.40 -4.59
CA LYS A 500 21.21 9.26 -4.45
C LYS A 500 20.25 8.69 -3.40
N LYS A 501 20.10 9.43 -2.29
CA LYS A 501 19.23 9.07 -1.16
C LYS A 501 18.31 10.23 -0.81
N PHE A 502 17.14 9.92 -0.24
CA PHE A 502 16.28 10.94 0.37
C PHE A 502 16.93 11.50 1.62
N THR A 503 16.97 12.81 1.73
CA THR A 503 17.54 13.50 2.89
C THR A 503 16.57 13.46 4.06
N VAL A 504 17.06 13.00 5.24
CA VAL A 504 16.30 13.06 6.49
C VAL A 504 16.32 14.50 7.00
N PRO A 505 15.17 15.18 7.09
CA PRO A 505 15.16 16.56 7.59
C PRO A 505 15.33 16.61 9.11
N ASN A 506 15.87 17.74 9.61
CA ASN A 506 16.03 17.96 11.05
C ASN A 506 14.70 18.12 11.81
N SER A 507 13.60 18.25 11.10
CA SER A 507 12.24 18.40 11.60
C SER A 507 11.59 17.09 12.05
N VAL A 508 12.24 15.91 11.82
CA VAL A 508 11.77 14.61 12.29
C VAL A 508 12.67 14.02 13.35
N VAL A 509 12.11 13.16 14.19
CA VAL A 509 12.81 12.41 15.21
C VAL A 509 12.31 10.96 15.24
N LYS A 510 13.21 10.00 15.45
CA LYS A 510 12.83 8.61 15.71
C LYS A 510 12.52 8.40 17.18
N VAL A 511 11.36 7.82 17.46
CA VAL A 511 10.92 7.52 18.83
C VAL A 511 10.37 6.11 18.88
N THR A 512 10.76 5.37 19.93
CA THR A 512 10.19 4.07 20.24
C THR A 512 8.90 4.27 21.01
N VAL A 513 7.81 3.68 20.52
CA VAL A 513 6.49 3.72 21.15
C VAL A 513 6.00 2.32 21.47
N GLU A 514 5.09 2.21 22.45
CA GLU A 514 4.44 0.96 22.79
C GLU A 514 3.24 0.74 21.86
N LYS A 515 3.15 -0.47 21.30
CA LYS A 515 2.00 -0.87 20.49
C LYS A 515 0.74 -1.02 21.34
N GLU A 516 -0.41 -0.78 20.72
CA GLU A 516 -1.74 -0.94 21.33
C GLU A 516 -1.98 -0.04 22.56
N THR A 517 -1.46 1.20 22.51
CA THR A 517 -1.78 2.24 23.48
C THR A 517 -2.65 3.33 22.87
N SER A 518 -3.63 3.82 23.59
CA SER A 518 -4.47 4.96 23.25
C SER A 518 -4.72 5.79 24.50
N PRO A 519 -4.21 7.04 24.55
CA PRO A 519 -3.32 7.69 23.57
C PRO A 519 -2.00 6.95 23.38
N LEU A 520 -1.28 7.26 22.29
CA LEU A 520 0.03 6.66 22.00
C LEU A 520 1.06 7.04 23.07
N MET A 521 1.79 6.05 23.61
CA MET A 521 2.71 6.24 24.73
C MET A 521 4.07 5.61 24.46
N LEU A 522 5.08 6.06 25.24
CA LEU A 522 6.41 5.44 25.28
C LEU A 522 6.35 4.09 26.02
N PRO A 523 7.25 3.13 25.70
CA PRO A 523 7.31 1.87 26.41
C PRO A 523 7.88 2.06 27.82
N SER A 524 7.39 1.29 28.78
CA SER A 524 8.00 1.16 30.10
C SER A 524 9.24 0.24 30.04
N ALA A 525 9.99 0.14 31.12
CA ALA A 525 11.16 -0.74 31.20
C ALA A 525 10.82 -2.22 30.96
N ASN A 526 9.62 -2.64 31.38
CA ASN A 526 9.17 -4.04 31.26
C ASN A 526 8.38 -4.31 29.97
N THR A 527 8.19 -3.34 29.09
CA THR A 527 7.49 -3.56 27.82
C THR A 527 8.27 -4.58 26.98
N PRO A 528 7.63 -5.69 26.54
CA PRO A 528 8.29 -6.69 25.68
C PRO A 528 8.73 -6.09 24.34
N ASP A 529 9.81 -6.59 23.74
CA ASP A 529 10.37 -6.05 22.51
C ASP A 529 9.40 -6.17 21.31
N ASN A 530 8.60 -7.23 21.25
CA ASN A 530 7.56 -7.40 20.24
C ASN A 530 6.42 -6.37 20.36
N MET A 531 6.29 -5.72 21.52
CA MET A 531 5.34 -4.62 21.78
C MET A 531 5.95 -3.23 21.57
N LYS A 532 7.20 -3.14 21.13
CA LYS A 532 7.88 -1.88 20.82
C LYS A 532 7.93 -1.68 19.29
N VAL A 533 7.86 -0.44 18.86
CA VAL A 533 8.12 -0.04 17.48
C VAL A 533 8.79 1.33 17.46
N THR A 534 9.83 1.46 16.61
CA THR A 534 10.59 2.72 16.49
C THR A 534 10.29 3.34 15.14
N GLU A 535 9.67 4.53 15.14
CA GLU A 535 9.24 5.21 13.92
C GLU A 535 9.48 6.73 14.00
N TYR A 536 9.35 7.39 12.85
CA TYR A 536 9.50 8.84 12.75
C TYR A 536 8.25 9.58 13.20
N PHE A 537 8.47 10.68 13.91
CA PHE A 537 7.50 11.70 14.31
C PHE A 537 8.03 13.08 13.91
N LYS A 538 7.12 14.03 13.72
CA LYS A 538 7.48 15.43 13.63
C LYS A 538 8.07 15.85 14.99
N LYS A 539 9.19 16.54 14.99
CA LYS A 539 9.87 16.97 16.20
C LYS A 539 8.98 17.90 17.01
N GLY A 540 8.80 17.56 18.29
CA GLY A 540 7.91 18.28 19.21
C GLY A 540 6.48 17.73 19.30
N THR A 541 6.10 16.74 18.45
CA THR A 541 4.77 16.10 18.50
C THR A 541 4.83 14.62 18.93
N GLN A 542 6.02 14.10 19.19
CA GLN A 542 6.20 12.73 19.64
C GLN A 542 5.60 12.50 21.03
N PRO A 543 5.14 11.29 21.36
CA PRO A 543 4.67 10.94 22.69
C PRO A 543 5.75 11.18 23.76
N THR A 544 5.32 11.62 24.95
CA THR A 544 6.19 11.85 26.12
C THR A 544 5.80 11.00 27.32
N GLU A 545 4.54 10.57 27.37
CA GLU A 545 3.99 9.76 28.46
C GLU A 545 4.42 8.30 28.34
N ILE A 546 4.81 7.71 29.47
CA ILE A 546 5.18 6.29 29.55
C ILE A 546 3.93 5.45 29.80
N SER A 547 3.77 4.38 29.04
CA SER A 547 2.66 3.44 29.20
C SER A 547 2.73 2.73 30.56
N PRO A 548 1.66 2.74 31.32
CA PRO A 548 1.60 2.00 32.58
C PRO A 548 1.32 0.50 32.38
N ARG A 549 1.01 0.05 31.15
CA ARG A 549 0.52 -1.32 30.83
C ARG A 549 1.43 -2.43 31.37
N TYR A 550 2.74 -2.22 31.30
CA TYR A 550 3.75 -3.19 31.75
C TYR A 550 4.48 -2.73 33.01
N ASN A 551 3.96 -1.75 33.75
CA ASN A 551 4.53 -1.37 35.02
C ASN A 551 4.44 -2.49 36.03
N THR A 552 5.42 -2.53 36.93
CA THR A 552 5.39 -3.43 38.09
C THR A 552 4.15 -3.14 38.92
N LEU A 553 3.41 -4.19 39.25
CA LEU A 553 2.22 -4.09 40.07
C LEU A 553 2.54 -3.68 41.52
N PRO A 554 1.63 -3.00 42.23
CA PRO A 554 1.82 -2.66 43.64
C PRO A 554 1.90 -3.91 44.49
N ASN A 555 2.72 -3.89 45.54
CA ASN A 555 2.80 -4.98 46.50
C ASN A 555 1.51 -5.10 47.33
N ALA A 556 1.14 -6.30 47.69
CA ALA A 556 0.30 -6.55 48.86
C ALA A 556 1.01 -6.07 50.14
N SER A 557 0.32 -6.10 51.27
CA SER A 557 0.92 -5.72 52.56
C SER A 557 0.46 -6.67 53.67
N GLY A 558 1.12 -6.61 54.84
CA GLY A 558 0.66 -7.33 56.04
C GLY A 558 0.68 -8.84 55.91
N LEU A 559 1.67 -9.42 55.24
CA LEU A 559 1.78 -10.88 55.12
C LEU A 559 1.96 -11.53 56.51
N ASN A 560 1.07 -12.44 56.83
CA ASN A 560 1.07 -13.19 58.06
C ASN A 560 1.01 -14.70 57.75
N ALA A 561 1.59 -15.54 58.64
CA ALA A 561 1.57 -16.97 58.53
C ALA A 561 1.06 -17.60 59.85
N LYS A 562 -0.10 -18.21 59.82
CA LYS A 562 -0.71 -18.85 60.96
C LYS A 562 -0.67 -20.36 60.80
N THR A 563 -0.07 -21.02 61.77
CA THR A 563 -0.03 -22.49 61.80
C THR A 563 -1.38 -23.06 62.24
N ASN A 564 -1.92 -23.99 61.47
CA ASN A 564 -3.15 -24.74 61.77
C ASN A 564 -2.93 -26.23 61.51
N GLY A 565 -2.63 -26.97 62.54
CA GLY A 565 -2.28 -28.41 62.43
C GLY A 565 -1.05 -28.61 61.54
N ASN A 566 -1.14 -29.39 60.50
CA ASN A 566 -0.07 -29.70 59.56
C ASN A 566 0.00 -28.69 58.36
N GLN A 567 -0.80 -27.67 58.43
CA GLN A 567 -0.84 -26.61 57.39
C GLN A 567 -0.46 -25.24 57.96
N ILE A 568 0.00 -24.39 57.08
CA ILE A 568 0.23 -22.97 57.30
C ILE A 568 -0.76 -22.22 56.42
N GLU A 569 -1.56 -21.34 57.04
CA GLU A 569 -2.39 -20.39 56.29
C GLU A 569 -1.65 -19.05 56.20
N LEU A 570 -1.30 -18.70 54.99
CA LEU A 570 -0.78 -17.39 54.65
C LEU A 570 -1.95 -16.43 54.43
N SER A 571 -1.87 -15.23 54.97
CA SER A 571 -2.88 -14.19 54.76
C SER A 571 -2.22 -12.84 54.58
N TRP A 572 -2.82 -11.95 53.80
CA TRP A 572 -2.28 -10.63 53.50
C TRP A 572 -3.40 -9.59 53.22
N THR A 573 -3.07 -8.34 53.27
CA THR A 573 -3.94 -7.24 52.82
C THR A 573 -3.79 -7.06 51.31
N ALA A 574 -4.91 -6.95 50.61
CA ALA A 574 -4.97 -6.85 49.15
C ALA A 574 -4.19 -5.63 48.64
N ALA A 575 -3.50 -5.84 47.55
CA ALA A 575 -2.95 -4.75 46.75
C ALA A 575 -4.07 -3.97 46.03
N SER A 576 -3.90 -2.68 45.84
CA SER A 576 -4.84 -1.86 45.07
C SER A 576 -4.79 -2.27 43.59
N LEU A 577 -5.95 -2.45 42.97
CA LEU A 577 -6.05 -2.65 41.52
C LEU A 577 -5.68 -1.35 40.80
N PRO A 578 -4.63 -1.33 39.96
CA PRO A 578 -4.28 -0.15 39.19
C PRO A 578 -5.43 0.27 38.23
N GLU A 579 -5.66 1.59 38.10
CA GLU A 579 -6.73 2.14 37.26
C GLU A 579 -6.63 1.62 35.81
N TYR A 580 -5.42 1.57 35.24
CA TYR A 580 -5.20 1.13 33.86
C TYR A 580 -5.57 -0.36 33.58
N LEU A 581 -5.84 -1.14 34.61
CA LEU A 581 -6.34 -2.52 34.49
C LEU A 581 -7.87 -2.60 34.55
N THR A 582 -8.55 -1.52 34.88
CA THR A 582 -10.03 -1.52 34.99
C THR A 582 -10.70 -1.46 33.60
N ASP A 583 -11.89 -2.05 33.53
CA ASP A 583 -12.73 -2.01 32.32
C ASP A 583 -13.10 -0.55 31.94
N ASP A 584 -13.37 0.30 32.94
CA ASP A 584 -13.75 1.68 32.71
C ASP A 584 -12.62 2.50 32.10
N TYR A 585 -11.38 2.31 32.56
CA TYR A 585 -10.20 2.91 31.93
C TYR A 585 -10.09 2.50 30.46
N PHE A 586 -10.26 1.21 30.17
CA PHE A 586 -10.19 0.69 28.81
C PHE A 586 -11.28 1.32 27.93
N ARG A 587 -12.54 1.29 28.39
CA ARG A 587 -13.64 1.89 27.64
C ARG A 587 -13.43 3.37 27.38
N LYS A 588 -13.02 4.12 28.41
CA LYS A 588 -12.74 5.56 28.30
C LYS A 588 -11.69 5.89 27.25
N ASN A 589 -10.57 5.20 27.25
CA ASN A 589 -9.40 5.53 26.41
C ASN A 589 -9.46 4.90 25.02
N TYR A 590 -10.19 3.79 24.84
CA TYR A 590 -10.16 3.02 23.60
C TYR A 590 -11.48 3.03 22.81
N LYS A 591 -12.54 3.68 23.31
CA LYS A 591 -13.85 3.73 22.65
C LYS A 591 -13.76 4.25 21.20
N THR A 592 -13.13 5.38 21.00
CA THR A 592 -12.95 5.95 19.65
C THR A 592 -12.02 5.10 18.79
N TYR A 593 -11.00 4.50 19.40
CA TYR A 593 -10.01 3.70 18.73
C TYR A 593 -10.59 2.39 18.13
N PHE A 594 -11.33 1.62 18.92
CA PHE A 594 -11.90 0.34 18.49
C PHE A 594 -13.33 0.44 17.94
N GLY A 595 -14.08 1.47 18.28
CA GLY A 595 -15.46 1.67 17.83
C GLY A 595 -16.36 0.49 18.23
N SER A 596 -17.03 -0.14 17.24
CA SER A 596 -17.92 -1.29 17.46
C SER A 596 -17.23 -2.54 18.00
N SER A 597 -15.92 -2.66 17.85
CA SER A 597 -15.13 -3.81 18.35
C SER A 597 -14.64 -3.64 19.78
N LEU A 598 -15.01 -2.58 20.49
CA LEU A 598 -14.47 -2.23 21.81
C LEU A 598 -14.62 -3.39 22.84
N GLU A 599 -15.81 -3.96 22.96
CA GLU A 599 -16.07 -5.03 23.96
C GLU A 599 -15.37 -6.35 23.62
N GLU A 600 -15.25 -6.67 22.34
CA GLU A 600 -14.45 -7.81 21.86
C GLU A 600 -12.97 -7.63 22.23
N GLN A 601 -12.43 -6.43 21.99
CA GLN A 601 -11.02 -6.12 22.30
C GLN A 601 -10.78 -6.06 23.82
N LEU A 602 -11.73 -5.58 24.61
CA LEU A 602 -11.66 -5.67 26.07
C LEU A 602 -11.61 -7.11 26.54
N SER A 603 -12.48 -7.97 26.01
CA SER A 603 -12.50 -9.39 26.33
C SER A 603 -11.17 -10.09 25.95
N SER A 604 -10.63 -9.79 24.77
CA SER A 604 -9.33 -10.30 24.30
C SER A 604 -8.18 -9.84 25.21
N ARG A 605 -8.18 -8.57 25.62
CA ARG A 605 -7.20 -8.03 26.56
C ARG A 605 -7.26 -8.75 27.91
N LYS A 606 -8.46 -8.93 28.47
CA LYS A 606 -8.64 -9.64 29.75
C LYS A 606 -8.15 -11.08 29.66
N ALA A 607 -8.45 -11.79 28.56
CA ALA A 607 -7.96 -13.13 28.33
C ALA A 607 -6.42 -13.19 28.26
N SER A 608 -5.78 -12.21 27.61
CA SER A 608 -4.33 -12.15 27.49
C SER A 608 -3.62 -11.78 28.81
N GLN A 609 -4.23 -10.94 29.63
CA GLN A 609 -3.67 -10.53 30.92
C GLN A 609 -3.95 -11.56 32.02
N GLY A 610 -5.09 -12.24 31.93
CA GLY A 610 -5.61 -13.11 32.97
C GLY A 610 -6.17 -12.32 34.16
N GLU A 611 -6.39 -13.01 35.29
CA GLU A 611 -6.96 -12.44 36.50
C GLU A 611 -5.90 -11.71 37.32
N PHE A 612 -6.33 -10.63 37.99
CA PHE A 612 -5.52 -9.94 38.99
C PHE A 612 -5.58 -10.71 40.31
N GLY A 613 -4.42 -11.02 40.86
CA GLY A 613 -4.31 -11.79 42.09
C GLY A 613 -2.85 -11.88 42.58
N TYR A 614 -2.51 -13.04 43.12
CA TYR A 614 -1.24 -13.26 43.80
C TYR A 614 -0.60 -14.57 43.39
N GLU A 615 0.68 -14.53 43.06
CA GLU A 615 1.51 -15.71 42.92
C GLU A 615 2.27 -15.94 44.23
N VAL A 616 2.12 -17.11 44.80
CA VAL A 616 2.76 -17.48 46.07
C VAL A 616 3.96 -18.37 45.77
N PHE A 617 5.09 -18.04 46.39
CA PHE A 617 6.33 -18.79 46.24
C PHE A 617 6.80 -19.26 47.61
N VAL A 618 7.58 -20.34 47.58
CA VAL A 618 8.40 -20.79 48.72
C VAL A 618 9.86 -20.78 48.32
N LYS A 619 10.69 -20.13 49.15
CA LYS A 619 12.16 -20.13 49.04
C LYS A 619 12.73 -20.99 50.15
N ASP A 620 13.47 -22.03 49.81
CA ASP A 620 14.28 -22.78 50.74
C ASP A 620 15.49 -21.94 51.21
N ASN A 621 15.54 -21.60 52.48
CA ASN A 621 16.55 -20.69 53.00
C ASN A 621 17.96 -21.34 53.03
N SER A 622 18.05 -22.66 52.95
CA SER A 622 19.34 -23.39 52.93
C SER A 622 19.96 -23.43 51.52
N THR A 623 19.14 -23.55 50.49
CA THR A 623 19.59 -23.66 49.09
C THR A 623 19.42 -22.36 48.30
N GLY A 624 18.57 -21.46 48.77
CA GLY A 624 18.18 -20.25 48.06
C GLY A 624 17.20 -20.47 46.91
N ILE A 625 16.82 -21.72 46.61
CA ILE A 625 15.92 -22.07 45.50
C ILE A 625 14.49 -21.61 45.82
N THR A 626 13.87 -20.96 44.85
CA THR A 626 12.52 -20.42 44.96
C THR A 626 11.59 -21.15 43.97
N ASN A 627 10.52 -21.73 44.48
CA ASN A 627 9.51 -22.44 43.68
C ASN A 627 8.14 -21.76 43.78
N SER A 628 7.38 -21.69 42.69
CA SER A 628 5.99 -21.27 42.73
C SER A 628 5.12 -22.34 43.36
N LEU A 629 4.23 -21.95 44.26
CA LEU A 629 3.21 -22.77 44.87
C LEU A 629 1.87 -22.64 44.17
N GLY A 630 1.70 -21.62 43.37
CA GLY A 630 0.50 -21.39 42.58
C GLY A 630 -0.04 -19.96 42.62
N PHE A 631 -1.08 -19.72 41.84
CA PHE A 631 -1.79 -18.45 41.74
C PHE A 631 -3.13 -18.47 42.46
N THR A 632 -3.50 -17.39 43.09
CA THR A 632 -4.82 -17.20 43.76
C THR A 632 -5.33 -15.78 43.60
N THR A 633 -6.64 -15.60 43.49
CA THR A 633 -7.32 -14.31 43.58
C THR A 633 -7.69 -13.94 45.00
N ASN A 634 -7.60 -14.87 45.93
CA ASN A 634 -7.89 -14.66 47.36
C ASN A 634 -6.69 -14.01 48.06
N THR A 635 -6.94 -13.40 49.20
CA THR A 635 -5.91 -12.85 50.10
C THR A 635 -5.45 -13.84 51.14
N THR A 636 -5.72 -15.14 50.92
CA THR A 636 -5.25 -16.26 51.74
C THR A 636 -4.76 -17.41 50.87
N PHE A 637 -3.80 -18.17 51.36
CA PHE A 637 -3.26 -19.33 50.65
C PHE A 637 -2.81 -20.40 51.67
N LYS A 638 -3.21 -21.66 51.48
CA LYS A 638 -2.86 -22.75 52.38
C LYS A 638 -1.71 -23.58 51.82
N VAL A 639 -0.72 -23.82 52.62
CA VAL A 639 0.47 -24.62 52.26
C VAL A 639 0.72 -25.66 53.35
N ASN A 640 1.31 -26.77 53.01
CA ASN A 640 1.74 -27.74 54.00
C ASN A 640 3.00 -27.22 54.69
N LYS A 641 3.12 -27.51 55.99
CA LYS A 641 4.33 -27.23 56.77
C LYS A 641 5.57 -27.76 56.06
N GLN A 642 6.65 -27.01 56.09
CA GLN A 642 7.92 -27.39 55.52
C GLN A 642 8.85 -27.90 56.66
N LYS A 643 9.67 -28.89 56.36
CA LYS A 643 10.62 -29.48 57.32
C LYS A 643 11.84 -28.55 57.56
N LYS A 644 12.14 -27.67 56.59
CA LYS A 644 13.22 -26.73 56.57
C LYS A 644 12.73 -25.30 56.82
N ASN A 645 13.65 -24.46 57.25
CA ASN A 645 13.34 -23.01 57.28
C ASN A 645 13.11 -22.51 55.87
N VAL A 646 11.97 -21.87 55.66
CA VAL A 646 11.55 -21.34 54.36
C VAL A 646 11.07 -19.92 54.47
N THR A 647 11.21 -19.20 53.37
CA THR A 647 10.61 -17.86 53.22
C THR A 647 9.47 -17.98 52.21
N TYR A 648 8.25 -17.68 52.63
CA TYR A 648 7.13 -17.49 51.69
C TYR A 648 7.18 -16.11 51.12
N ILE A 649 6.91 -16.01 49.83
CA ILE A 649 6.92 -14.76 49.07
C ILE A 649 5.55 -14.66 48.37
N VAL A 650 4.85 -13.54 48.57
CA VAL A 650 3.59 -13.25 47.89
C VAL A 650 3.81 -12.06 46.97
N LYS A 651 3.68 -12.30 45.66
CA LYS A 651 3.79 -11.28 44.64
C LYS A 651 2.41 -11.00 44.04
N THR A 652 2.02 -9.73 43.99
CA THR A 652 0.88 -9.32 43.16
C THR A 652 1.18 -9.65 41.71
N SER A 653 0.27 -10.26 41.00
CA SER A 653 0.47 -10.80 39.67
C SER A 653 -0.80 -10.79 38.84
N LEU A 654 -0.65 -10.75 37.52
CA LEU A 654 -1.67 -11.17 36.58
C LEU A 654 -1.42 -12.62 36.22
N SER A 655 -2.46 -13.46 36.14
CA SER A 655 -2.30 -14.91 35.96
C SER A 655 -1.57 -15.28 34.68
N ASN A 656 -1.77 -14.50 33.59
CA ASN A 656 -1.17 -14.74 32.27
C ASN A 656 -0.05 -13.77 31.90
N LEU A 657 0.15 -12.66 32.64
CA LEU A 657 1.16 -11.62 32.31
C LEU A 657 2.15 -11.43 33.47
N LYS A 658 3.03 -12.42 33.65
CA LYS A 658 3.98 -12.49 34.80
C LYS A 658 5.06 -11.41 34.80
N ILE A 659 5.36 -10.77 33.65
CA ILE A 659 6.39 -9.73 33.55
C ILE A 659 6.08 -8.48 34.40
N THR A 660 4.82 -8.30 34.80
CA THR A 660 4.37 -7.19 35.63
C THR A 660 4.35 -7.50 37.13
N GLN A 661 4.79 -8.69 37.56
CA GLN A 661 4.75 -9.08 38.97
C GLN A 661 5.43 -8.04 39.88
N SER A 662 4.84 -7.83 41.05
CA SER A 662 5.42 -7.01 42.09
C SER A 662 6.72 -7.61 42.63
N SER A 663 7.52 -6.82 43.35
CA SER A 663 8.70 -7.34 44.05
C SER A 663 8.36 -8.43 45.08
N GLY A 664 7.16 -8.35 45.61
CA GLY A 664 6.62 -9.30 46.59
C GLY A 664 6.86 -8.85 48.05
N ILE A 665 6.10 -9.46 48.92
CA ILE A 665 6.24 -9.36 50.38
C ILE A 665 6.65 -10.72 50.89
N THR A 666 7.39 -10.75 51.98
CA THR A 666 8.02 -12.01 52.45
C THR A 666 7.74 -12.25 53.94
N ILE A 667 7.68 -13.52 54.32
CA ILE A 667 7.62 -13.98 55.70
C ILE A 667 8.48 -15.23 55.89
N GLU A 668 9.34 -15.24 56.87
CA GLU A 668 10.11 -16.43 57.24
C GLU A 668 9.28 -17.33 58.18
N VAL A 669 9.34 -18.63 57.93
CA VAL A 669 8.72 -19.64 58.75
C VAL A 669 9.76 -20.70 59.06
N LYS A 670 9.97 -20.97 60.38
CA LYS A 670 10.87 -22.02 60.85
C LYS A 670 10.28 -23.39 60.57
N GLY A 671 11.11 -24.29 60.06
CA GLY A 671 10.73 -25.69 59.86
C GLY A 671 10.71 -26.43 61.21
N GLU A 672 9.81 -27.39 61.34
CA GLU A 672 9.82 -28.32 62.44
C GLU A 672 10.79 -29.47 62.09
N PRO A 673 11.76 -29.80 62.95
CA PRO A 673 12.62 -30.96 62.71
C PRO A 673 11.74 -32.22 62.72
N GLU A 674 11.95 -33.09 61.77
CA GLU A 674 11.25 -34.36 61.69
C GLU A 674 11.54 -35.23 62.93
N THR A 675 10.50 -35.78 63.51
CA THR A 675 10.56 -37.14 64.03
C THR A 675 10.47 -38.04 62.81
N THR A 676 11.58 -38.42 62.25
CA THR A 676 11.63 -39.15 60.98
C THR A 676 11.16 -40.57 61.17
N ASN A 677 10.05 -40.87 60.51
CA ASN A 677 9.89 -42.23 59.92
C ASN A 677 10.19 -42.06 58.44
N LEU A 678 11.45 -42.05 58.05
CA LEU A 678 11.85 -41.87 56.64
C LEU A 678 11.48 -43.12 55.88
N LEU A 679 10.36 -43.10 55.16
CA LEU A 679 10.03 -44.12 54.21
C LEU A 679 10.85 -43.93 52.95
N THR A 680 11.63 -44.94 52.59
CA THR A 680 12.29 -45.03 51.30
C THR A 680 11.72 -46.20 50.51
N TYR A 681 11.86 -46.18 49.21
CA TYR A 681 11.33 -47.27 48.40
C TYR A 681 12.32 -47.65 47.30
N GLU A 682 12.31 -48.92 46.97
CA GLU A 682 13.05 -49.51 45.86
C GLU A 682 12.04 -49.99 44.82
N ILE A 683 12.26 -49.52 43.58
CA ILE A 683 11.41 -49.86 42.46
C ILE A 683 11.79 -51.23 41.92
N ILE A 684 10.82 -52.14 41.79
CA ILE A 684 11.01 -53.39 41.13
C ILE A 684 10.70 -53.24 39.65
N GLY A 685 11.68 -53.47 38.74
CA GLY A 685 11.53 -53.28 37.33
C GLY A 685 11.71 -51.81 36.89
N ASN A 686 11.27 -51.46 35.71
CA ASN A 686 11.49 -50.14 35.08
C ASN A 686 10.41 -49.12 35.43
N LEU A 687 10.76 -47.86 35.62
CA LEU A 687 9.80 -46.75 35.76
C LEU A 687 9.02 -46.47 34.47
N LYS A 688 9.68 -46.66 33.33
CA LYS A 688 9.06 -46.68 32.03
C LYS A 688 9.10 -48.11 31.51
N ASP A 689 7.95 -48.72 31.38
CA ASP A 689 7.82 -50.11 30.98
C ASP A 689 6.97 -50.25 29.71
N THR A 690 7.02 -51.41 29.10
CA THR A 690 6.24 -51.71 27.89
C THR A 690 5.37 -52.94 28.11
N ALA A 691 4.18 -52.94 27.58
CA ALA A 691 3.28 -54.07 27.58
C ALA A 691 2.71 -54.32 26.17
N LYS A 692 2.23 -55.54 25.94
CA LYS A 692 1.59 -55.90 24.68
C LYS A 692 0.07 -55.83 24.81
N LEU A 693 -0.57 -55.42 23.74
CA LEU A 693 -2.02 -55.33 23.68
C LEU A 693 -2.67 -56.70 23.88
N ASN A 694 -3.72 -56.76 24.70
CA ASN A 694 -4.49 -57.97 25.07
C ASN A 694 -3.66 -59.11 25.74
N ILE A 695 -2.45 -58.81 26.20
CA ILE A 695 -1.62 -59.71 26.96
C ILE A 695 -1.59 -59.27 28.44
N LEU A 696 -1.61 -60.22 29.32
CA LEU A 696 -1.60 -59.96 30.75
C LEU A 696 -0.26 -59.34 31.15
N TYR A 697 -0.30 -58.13 31.68
CA TYR A 697 0.85 -57.42 32.28
C TYR A 697 0.70 -57.51 33.80
N THR A 698 1.71 -57.99 34.47
CA THR A 698 1.73 -58.02 35.94
C THR A 698 2.64 -56.87 36.43
N ASP A 699 2.08 -55.97 37.24
CA ASP A 699 2.84 -54.93 37.89
C ASP A 699 3.96 -55.53 38.76
N PRO A 700 5.26 -55.14 38.50
CA PRO A 700 6.34 -55.71 39.31
C PRO A 700 6.35 -55.21 40.75
N GLY A 701 5.64 -54.14 41.07
CA GLY A 701 5.54 -53.55 42.40
C GLY A 701 6.76 -52.72 42.84
N ILE A 702 6.78 -52.41 44.14
CA ILE A 702 7.86 -51.64 44.80
C ILE A 702 8.17 -52.30 46.15
N LYS A 703 9.35 -52.09 46.68
CA LYS A 703 9.68 -52.34 48.11
C LYS A 703 9.67 -51.01 48.85
N VAL A 704 9.24 -51.06 50.09
CA VAL A 704 9.18 -49.92 51.00
C VAL A 704 10.04 -50.19 52.21
N PHE A 705 10.87 -49.26 52.58
CA PHE A 705 11.74 -49.34 53.74
C PHE A 705 11.42 -48.18 54.70
N SER A 706 11.41 -48.44 56.00
CA SER A 706 11.37 -47.44 57.05
C SER A 706 12.70 -47.54 57.82
N ASP A 707 13.46 -46.45 57.81
CA ASP A 707 14.79 -46.33 58.38
C ASP A 707 15.73 -47.50 57.97
N GLY A 708 15.68 -47.88 56.70
CA GLY A 708 16.49 -48.93 56.09
C GLY A 708 15.96 -50.39 56.32
N ILE A 709 14.87 -50.61 57.06
CA ILE A 709 14.23 -51.88 57.30
C ILE A 709 13.10 -52.10 56.27
N ASP A 710 13.10 -53.25 55.60
CA ASP A 710 12.04 -53.59 54.65
C ASP A 710 10.70 -53.76 55.39
N VAL A 711 9.76 -52.89 55.15
CA VAL A 711 8.40 -52.87 55.69
C VAL A 711 7.34 -53.07 54.60
N THR A 712 7.70 -53.55 53.44
CA THR A 712 6.84 -53.76 52.28
C THR A 712 5.60 -54.62 52.64
N SER A 713 5.79 -55.69 53.40
CA SER A 713 4.69 -56.60 53.84
C SER A 713 3.77 -55.94 54.86
N LYS A 714 4.22 -54.89 55.55
CA LYS A 714 3.44 -54.19 56.58
C LYS A 714 2.84 -52.85 56.00
N SER A 715 3.18 -52.48 54.77
CA SER A 715 2.70 -51.29 54.10
C SER A 715 1.49 -51.63 53.22
N LYS A 716 0.48 -50.80 53.27
CA LYS A 716 -0.61 -50.81 52.26
C LYS A 716 -0.17 -50.07 51.03
N ILE A 717 0.06 -50.78 49.92
CA ILE A 717 0.49 -50.24 48.65
C ILE A 717 -0.62 -50.45 47.64
N THR A 718 -1.16 -49.37 47.16
CA THR A 718 -2.24 -49.36 46.18
C THR A 718 -1.73 -48.71 44.84
N VAL A 719 -2.05 -49.37 43.75
CA VAL A 719 -1.72 -48.85 42.38
C VAL A 719 -3.01 -48.40 41.69
N SER A 720 -3.13 -47.16 41.42
CA SER A 720 -4.24 -46.61 40.66
C SER A 720 -3.81 -46.25 39.24
N CYS A 721 -4.69 -46.52 38.30
CA CYS A 721 -4.51 -46.11 36.89
C CYS A 721 -5.83 -45.49 36.42
N ALA A 722 -5.80 -44.20 36.16
CA ALA A 722 -6.98 -43.43 35.72
C ALA A 722 -7.48 -43.90 34.33
N GLU A 723 -6.55 -44.22 33.44
CA GLU A 723 -6.85 -44.68 32.08
C GLU A 723 -7.53 -46.05 32.02
N LEU A 724 -7.46 -46.84 33.15
CA LEU A 724 -8.15 -48.11 33.31
C LEU A 724 -9.29 -48.03 34.33
N GLU A 725 -9.55 -46.89 34.92
CA GLU A 725 -10.53 -46.67 36.00
C GLU A 725 -10.40 -47.68 37.14
N THR A 726 -9.16 -48.03 37.49
CA THR A 726 -8.88 -49.10 38.44
C THR A 726 -7.90 -48.66 39.53
N SER A 727 -8.09 -49.24 40.70
CA SER A 727 -7.19 -49.19 41.86
C SER A 727 -7.08 -50.60 42.51
N LYS A 728 -5.85 -51.12 42.45
CA LYS A 728 -5.57 -52.51 42.95
C LYS A 728 -4.35 -52.51 43.87
N ALA A 729 -4.12 -53.59 44.62
CA ALA A 729 -2.87 -53.80 45.33
C ALA A 729 -1.70 -53.90 44.34
N GLN A 730 -0.48 -53.53 44.77
CA GLN A 730 0.73 -53.75 43.95
C GLN A 730 0.85 -55.26 43.58
N LYS A 731 1.59 -55.54 42.50
CA LYS A 731 1.74 -56.89 41.91
C LYS A 731 0.45 -57.48 41.33
N SER A 732 -0.59 -56.68 41.18
CA SER A 732 -1.80 -57.03 40.43
C SER A 732 -1.56 -57.08 38.93
N SER A 733 -2.40 -57.90 38.26
CA SER A 733 -2.32 -58.04 36.81
C SER A 733 -3.35 -57.13 36.10
N TYR A 734 -2.99 -56.66 34.92
CA TYR A 734 -3.77 -55.75 34.07
C TYR A 734 -3.75 -56.25 32.62
N THR A 735 -4.85 -56.07 31.92
CA THR A 735 -4.92 -56.32 30.48
C THR A 735 -5.29 -55.02 29.79
N PHE A 736 -4.48 -54.61 28.84
CA PHE A 736 -4.68 -53.39 28.10
C PHE A 736 -5.40 -53.69 26.79
N THR A 737 -6.57 -53.11 26.59
CA THR A 737 -7.43 -53.34 25.42
C THR A 737 -7.24 -52.25 24.34
N LYS A 738 -6.46 -51.21 24.62
CA LYS A 738 -6.10 -50.14 23.69
C LYS A 738 -4.60 -49.86 23.76
N ALA A 739 -3.97 -49.55 22.63
CA ALA A 739 -2.63 -49.03 22.61
C ALA A 739 -2.60 -47.60 23.17
N GLY A 740 -1.52 -47.23 23.85
CA GLY A 740 -1.39 -45.92 24.48
C GLY A 740 -0.46 -45.96 25.68
N THR A 741 -0.39 -44.84 26.39
CA THR A 741 0.40 -44.72 27.62
C THR A 741 -0.53 -44.76 28.84
N TYR A 742 -0.21 -45.60 29.77
CA TYR A 742 -0.95 -45.78 31.01
C TYR A 742 -0.09 -45.36 32.19
N THR A 743 -0.70 -44.63 33.13
CA THR A 743 0.02 -44.07 34.27
C THR A 743 -0.39 -44.77 35.56
N PHE A 744 0.51 -45.57 36.09
CA PHE A 744 0.33 -46.25 37.36
C PHE A 744 0.86 -45.42 38.51
N LYS A 745 -0.03 -44.98 39.42
CA LYS A 745 0.29 -44.21 40.63
C LYS A 745 0.26 -45.11 41.84
N TYR A 746 1.42 -45.26 42.50
CA TYR A 746 1.56 -46.03 43.75
C TYR A 746 1.31 -45.11 44.93
N THR A 747 0.33 -45.46 45.74
CA THR A 747 0.07 -44.79 47.01
C THR A 747 0.47 -45.74 48.13
N ILE A 748 1.38 -45.26 48.99
CA ILE A 748 1.97 -46.07 50.09
C ILE A 748 1.43 -45.54 51.39
N SER A 749 0.92 -46.41 52.24
CA SER A 749 0.50 -46.09 53.62
C SER A 749 1.14 -47.04 54.59
N TYR A 750 1.85 -46.52 55.59
CA TYR A 750 2.49 -47.26 56.67
C TYR A 750 2.41 -46.46 57.99
N ASN A 751 1.97 -47.06 59.07
CA ASN A 751 1.82 -46.46 60.40
C ASN A 751 1.11 -45.07 60.39
N GLY A 752 0.07 -44.91 59.53
CA GLY A 752 -0.71 -43.67 59.46
C GLY A 752 -0.09 -42.56 58.56
N SER A 753 1.11 -42.74 58.08
CA SER A 753 1.72 -41.85 57.07
C SER A 753 1.34 -42.36 55.70
N THR A 754 0.96 -41.40 54.82
CA THR A 754 0.70 -41.63 53.40
C THR A 754 1.72 -40.85 52.60
N GLU A 755 2.52 -41.53 51.81
CA GLU A 755 3.56 -40.92 50.97
C GLU A 755 3.00 -40.50 49.61
N GLN A 756 3.65 -39.53 48.99
CA GLN A 756 3.34 -39.01 47.64
C GLN A 756 3.40 -40.18 46.63
N PRO A 757 2.49 -40.19 45.66
CA PRO A 757 2.41 -41.33 44.72
C PRO A 757 3.65 -41.36 43.81
N LEU A 758 4.30 -42.53 43.81
CA LEU A 758 5.30 -42.85 42.77
C LEU A 758 4.59 -43.17 41.47
N ILE A 759 5.15 -42.81 40.37
CA ILE A 759 4.55 -42.99 39.05
C ILE A 759 5.36 -43.99 38.21
N ARG A 760 4.72 -45.00 37.66
CA ARG A 760 5.24 -45.85 36.60
C ARG A 760 4.44 -45.62 35.33
N THR A 761 5.10 -45.47 34.21
CA THR A 761 4.45 -45.29 32.92
C THR A 761 4.59 -46.56 32.08
N ILE A 762 3.49 -47.08 31.55
CA ILE A 762 3.46 -48.28 30.73
C ILE A 762 3.03 -47.88 29.32
N THR A 763 3.88 -48.15 28.36
CA THR A 763 3.58 -47.94 26.94
C THR A 763 3.11 -49.22 26.30
N VAL A 764 1.89 -49.26 25.80
CA VAL A 764 1.26 -50.41 25.14
C VAL A 764 1.32 -50.18 23.62
N ASN A 765 2.03 -51.05 22.93
CA ASN A 765 2.21 -50.97 21.50
C ASN A 765 1.27 -51.96 20.76
N ASN A 766 0.78 -51.56 19.57
CA ASN A 766 0.11 -52.48 18.66
C ASN A 766 1.11 -53.50 18.12
N THR A 767 0.88 -54.78 18.37
CA THR A 767 1.67 -55.86 17.77
C THR A 767 1.26 -56.05 16.32
N SER A 768 2.09 -55.69 15.36
CA SER A 768 2.19 -56.36 14.09
C SER A 768 3.45 -57.26 14.14
N ASN A 769 3.28 -58.51 13.71
CA ASN A 769 4.30 -59.55 13.69
C ASN A 769 5.63 -59.09 13.07
N GLU A 770 6.73 -59.42 13.77
CA GLU A 770 7.87 -59.97 13.07
C GLU A 770 8.81 -60.69 14.05
N THR A 771 9.12 -61.88 13.65
CA THR A 771 10.07 -62.82 14.27
C THR A 771 11.51 -62.41 13.92
N GLY A 772 12.42 -62.56 14.87
CA GLY A 772 13.82 -62.66 14.50
C GLY A 772 14.81 -62.19 15.57
N GLY A 773 15.47 -63.10 16.13
CA GLY A 773 16.37 -63.12 17.24
C GLY A 773 17.60 -62.19 17.16
N GLY A 774 18.27 -62.11 18.29
CA GLY A 774 19.59 -61.52 18.39
C GLY A 774 19.90 -61.02 19.81
N SER A 775 20.48 -61.91 20.57
CA SER A 775 21.11 -61.64 21.88
C SER A 775 22.26 -60.62 21.70
N SER A 776 22.31 -59.60 22.54
CA SER A 776 23.60 -59.10 23.04
C SER A 776 23.37 -58.37 24.37
N ASN A 777 24.04 -58.95 25.39
CA ASN A 777 24.30 -58.33 26.68
C ASN A 777 25.10 -57.03 26.48
N GLU A 778 24.63 -55.95 27.07
CA GLU A 778 25.52 -54.87 27.52
C GLU A 778 25.04 -54.35 28.89
N THR A 779 25.87 -54.66 29.85
CA THR A 779 25.91 -54.06 31.17
C THR A 779 26.32 -52.60 31.05
N ASN A 780 25.45 -51.71 31.49
CA ASN A 780 25.91 -50.33 31.80
C ASN A 780 25.46 -49.95 33.20
N GLN A 781 26.48 -49.85 34.03
CA GLN A 781 26.43 -49.13 35.30
C GLN A 781 26.13 -47.67 35.03
N VAL A 782 25.15 -47.12 35.73
CA VAL A 782 24.99 -45.67 35.81
C VAL A 782 25.30 -45.25 37.24
N SER A 783 26.44 -44.57 37.35
CA SER A 783 26.86 -43.82 38.51
C SER A 783 25.93 -42.64 38.79
N ASN A 784 25.61 -42.48 40.06
CA ASN A 784 25.03 -41.26 40.61
C ASN A 784 25.93 -40.04 40.35
N SER A 785 25.34 -38.96 39.92
CA SER A 785 25.73 -37.62 40.38
C SER A 785 24.63 -36.58 40.06
N ASN A 786 24.17 -35.95 41.16
CA ASN A 786 23.46 -34.69 41.33
C ASN A 786 22.08 -34.53 40.68
#